data_12c242490492a422d133d835525f009d
#
_entry.id   12c242490492a422d133d835525f009d
#
_cell.length_a   1.000
_cell.length_b   1.000
_cell.length_c   1.000
_cell.angle_alpha   90.00
_cell.angle_beta   90.00
_cell.angle_gamma   90.00
#
_symmetry.space_group_name_H-M   'P 1'
#
loop_
_entity.id
_entity.type
_entity.pdbx_description
1 polymer ?
#
loop_
_entity_poly.entity_id
_entity_poly.type
_entity_poly.pdbx_seq_one_letter_code
_entity_poly.pdbx_strand_id
1 'polypeptide(L)'
;MKFPYIFGFILALGLNLSAQKKADGTDLLKYVNPFIGTAVHGHTFPGATRPNAMVQFSPDTHLLGWEASSGYHASDSLIYAFSLTHLSGTGIGDLGDVALLPYSGQDSLKPIARFDKQSETASPGYYAVKLKNFGVDVELTSSPRVGLMRLKYKQAKSRRLLLDLAHVLQPNWGHKVVGNDVQLVDMQTIRGTYYTKGWAEYHQMSYTIHLSKPLDSIAIYENGKKTDVVSGLKAGNKYKLSYKDTSGKYDEKLHLYLPEGNDEVYVKIGLSHVSPEGAERNLVAEVPHWDFDRLHQESRQEWANLLGRIRISSREPEVLTNFYTALYHANIAPYNYQDIDGAYRGLDKQVHKNTNPKDGHYTVFSIWDTYRTLHPLLTIIDPDKALNYGRSLVKGYEEGGILPRWPLAESYTGCMPAYHSVSILADLIAKGLVKGDNLKLWAKAGERSSVYRDDMAKKFAGTRELDLITRHPYYKETLGFIPADSVPESVSWAVEMAYDDWCIARIAEAAGLDSLRSAYDLKSKYYQKYWDKETNLMRPIMANGKFRNPFNPRFSAHEKSDYTEGNAYQWSFYAPHDMANFLKVMGGAKVLERNLDTLFTTSSRIDGAEQSGDITGLIGQYAHGNEPSHHIAYLYNYTAHPEKGQAILDKVMREFYLPTPEGIIGNEDCGQMSAWYIMSALGFYPVCPGSDVYHIGRPMIDHAEVAVRGGVFKVEVLNNSSEHKRVASVYINGRKVNNLQIRHKELRAGGVLRIVMTK
;
A
#
# COMPACT_ATOMS: atom_id res chain seq x y z
N MET A 1 -54.38 -50.19 25.72
CA MET A 1 -53.98 -50.14 24.34
C MET A 1 -53.08 -48.93 24.14
N LYS A 2 -51.83 -49.16 23.87
CA LYS A 2 -50.77 -48.13 23.71
C LYS A 2 -50.54 -47.80 22.25
N PHE A 3 -50.51 -46.54 21.91
CA PHE A 3 -49.92 -46.10 20.68
C PHE A 3 -48.89 -44.98 20.97
N PRO A 4 -47.63 -45.05 20.48
CA PRO A 4 -46.65 -43.99 20.64
C PRO A 4 -46.68 -43.04 19.45
N TYR A 5 -46.68 -41.73 19.73
CA TYR A 5 -46.46 -40.67 18.74
C TYR A 5 -44.99 -40.57 18.41
N ILE A 6 -44.67 -40.75 17.14
CA ILE A 6 -43.35 -40.45 16.56
C ILE A 6 -43.36 -39.00 16.10
N PHE A 7 -42.58 -38.14 16.77
CA PHE A 7 -42.27 -36.78 16.29
C PHE A 7 -41.10 -36.86 15.32
N GLY A 8 -41.39 -36.64 14.04
CA GLY A 8 -40.37 -36.45 13.02
C GLY A 8 -39.81 -35.04 13.09
N PHE A 9 -38.54 -34.90 13.49
CA PHE A 9 -37.75 -33.67 13.33
C PHE A 9 -37.31 -33.56 11.89
N ILE A 10 -37.90 -32.66 11.12
CA ILE A 10 -37.39 -32.24 9.79
C ILE A 10 -36.30 -31.19 10.05
N LEU A 11 -35.03 -31.59 9.93
CA LEU A 11 -33.90 -30.72 9.89
C LEU A 11 -33.85 -30.05 8.51
N ALA A 12 -34.33 -28.82 8.42
CA ALA A 12 -34.12 -27.99 7.24
C ALA A 12 -32.66 -27.51 7.22
N LEU A 13 -31.76 -28.27 6.59
CA LEU A 13 -30.44 -27.78 6.20
C LEU A 13 -30.65 -26.77 5.06
N GLY A 14 -30.60 -25.49 5.42
CA GLY A 14 -30.47 -24.39 4.46
C GLY A 14 -29.11 -24.45 3.79
N LEU A 15 -29.01 -25.16 2.68
CA LEU A 15 -27.90 -25.05 1.74
C LEU A 15 -27.97 -23.66 1.08
N ASN A 16 -27.27 -22.69 1.65
CA ASN A 16 -26.89 -21.49 0.91
C ASN A 16 -25.85 -21.86 -0.16
N LEU A 17 -26.32 -22.46 -1.24
CA LEU A 17 -25.61 -22.52 -2.50
C LEU A 17 -25.65 -21.12 -3.10
N SER A 18 -24.67 -20.26 -2.76
CA SER A 18 -24.28 -19.17 -3.63
C SER A 18 -23.79 -19.83 -4.91
N ALA A 19 -24.62 -19.79 -5.94
CA ALA A 19 -24.23 -20.18 -7.30
C ALA A 19 -23.12 -19.24 -7.76
N GLN A 20 -21.87 -19.56 -7.43
CA GLN A 20 -20.72 -19.04 -8.11
C GLN A 20 -20.86 -19.48 -9.57
N LYS A 21 -21.31 -18.56 -10.45
CA LYS A 21 -21.18 -18.76 -11.90
C LYS A 21 -19.74 -19.18 -12.15
N LYS A 22 -19.53 -20.40 -12.66
CA LYS A 22 -18.23 -20.85 -13.17
C LYS A 22 -17.68 -19.72 -14.02
N ALA A 23 -16.50 -19.23 -13.65
CA ALA A 23 -15.81 -18.21 -14.43
C ALA A 23 -15.75 -18.66 -15.88
N ASP A 24 -16.29 -17.85 -16.76
CA ASP A 24 -16.03 -17.94 -18.19
C ASP A 24 -14.52 -18.08 -18.35
N GLY A 25 -14.02 -19.11 -19.07
CA GLY A 25 -12.62 -19.58 -19.03
C GLY A 25 -11.52 -18.59 -19.41
N THR A 26 -11.75 -17.29 -19.23
CA THR A 26 -10.78 -16.22 -19.46
C THR A 26 -9.80 -16.17 -18.29
N ASP A 27 -8.57 -16.62 -18.51
CA ASP A 27 -7.48 -16.50 -17.55
C ASP A 27 -7.02 -15.03 -17.48
N LEU A 28 -7.54 -14.28 -16.49
CA LEU A 28 -7.19 -12.87 -16.28
C LEU A 28 -5.75 -12.67 -15.84
N LEU A 29 -5.12 -13.69 -15.26
CA LEU A 29 -3.73 -13.63 -14.81
C LEU A 29 -2.75 -13.35 -15.95
N LYS A 30 -3.10 -13.73 -17.19
CA LYS A 30 -2.27 -13.48 -18.38
C LYS A 30 -2.06 -12.00 -18.70
N TYR A 31 -2.92 -11.12 -18.17
CA TYR A 31 -2.82 -9.68 -18.34
C TYR A 31 -1.98 -9.01 -17.26
N VAL A 32 -1.65 -9.71 -16.18
CA VAL A 32 -0.83 -9.14 -15.09
C VAL A 32 0.63 -9.26 -15.45
N ASN A 33 1.32 -8.13 -15.44
CA ASN A 33 2.77 -8.05 -15.60
C ASN A 33 3.41 -7.45 -14.33
N PRO A 34 3.92 -8.28 -13.39
CA PRO A 34 4.52 -7.80 -12.14
C PRO A 34 5.78 -6.94 -12.33
N PHE A 35 6.34 -6.86 -13.54
CA PHE A 35 7.47 -5.99 -13.82
C PHE A 35 7.08 -4.53 -14.07
N ILE A 36 5.80 -4.20 -14.27
CA ILE A 36 5.35 -2.79 -14.39
C ILE A 36 5.63 -2.07 -13.08
N GLY A 37 6.29 -0.90 -13.16
CA GLY A 37 6.67 -0.09 -12.01
C GLY A 37 8.00 -0.50 -11.34
N THR A 38 8.74 -1.48 -11.90
CA THR A 38 10.03 -1.91 -11.34
C THR A 38 11.22 -1.11 -11.87
N ALA A 39 10.98 -0.06 -12.64
CA ALA A 39 12.01 0.86 -13.12
C ALA A 39 11.57 2.31 -12.87
N VAL A 40 12.53 3.22 -12.93
CA VAL A 40 12.38 4.66 -12.69
C VAL A 40 11.83 4.92 -11.28
N HIS A 41 10.57 5.29 -11.12
CA HIS A 41 9.99 5.76 -9.86
C HIS A 41 8.81 4.93 -9.35
N GLY A 42 8.51 3.79 -9.98
CA GLY A 42 7.36 2.98 -9.56
C GLY A 42 7.58 2.21 -8.26
N HIS A 43 8.82 1.83 -7.97
CA HIS A 43 9.28 1.14 -6.74
C HIS A 43 8.51 -0.13 -6.40
N THR A 44 8.04 -0.86 -7.41
CA THR A 44 7.39 -2.16 -7.24
C THR A 44 8.40 -3.31 -7.29
N PHE A 45 7.99 -4.52 -6.94
CA PHE A 45 8.81 -5.73 -7.00
C PHE A 45 8.08 -6.86 -7.75
N PRO A 46 8.79 -7.78 -8.44
CA PRO A 46 8.18 -8.84 -9.24
C PRO A 46 7.96 -10.16 -8.48
N GLY A 47 8.31 -10.22 -7.19
CA GLY A 47 8.35 -11.46 -6.42
C GLY A 47 6.99 -12.11 -6.16
N ALA A 48 7.04 -13.33 -5.63
CA ALA A 48 5.86 -14.12 -5.32
C ALA A 48 5.17 -13.62 -4.04
N THR A 49 3.91 -13.21 -4.16
CA THR A 49 3.07 -12.84 -3.01
C THR A 49 1.61 -13.25 -3.26
N ARG A 50 0.83 -13.38 -2.19
CA ARG A 50 -0.63 -13.47 -2.25
C ARG A 50 -1.30 -12.13 -1.96
N PRO A 51 -2.60 -11.96 -2.22
CA PRO A 51 -3.28 -10.72 -1.88
C PRO A 51 -3.13 -10.37 -0.40
N ASN A 52 -2.59 -9.17 -0.13
CA ASN A 52 -2.41 -8.63 1.22
C ASN A 52 -1.66 -9.58 2.18
N ALA A 53 -0.70 -10.34 1.68
CA ALA A 53 0.04 -11.32 2.46
C ALA A 53 1.08 -10.67 3.39
N MET A 54 1.54 -11.43 4.40
CA MET A 54 2.72 -11.10 5.20
C MET A 54 4.01 -11.34 4.41
N VAL A 55 3.97 -12.26 3.43
CA VAL A 55 5.13 -12.66 2.61
C VAL A 55 5.10 -11.97 1.25
N GLN A 56 6.21 -11.31 0.91
CA GLN A 56 6.57 -10.81 -0.42
C GLN A 56 7.93 -11.40 -0.79
N PHE A 57 7.93 -12.64 -1.30
CA PHE A 57 9.17 -13.36 -1.57
C PHE A 57 9.78 -12.95 -2.91
N SER A 58 10.78 -12.07 -2.88
CA SER A 58 11.34 -11.41 -4.07
C SER A 58 12.87 -11.43 -4.09
N PRO A 59 13.51 -11.34 -5.26
CA PRO A 59 14.95 -11.09 -5.34
C PRO A 59 15.28 -9.65 -4.93
N ASP A 60 16.40 -9.50 -4.21
CA ASP A 60 17.05 -8.23 -3.91
C ASP A 60 18.17 -8.00 -4.92
N THR A 61 17.93 -7.13 -5.87
CA THR A 61 18.87 -6.81 -6.95
C THR A 61 19.56 -5.48 -6.73
N HIS A 62 19.00 -4.61 -5.86
CA HIS A 62 19.49 -3.28 -5.57
C HIS A 62 19.34 -2.96 -4.09
N LEU A 63 20.45 -2.71 -3.42
CA LEU A 63 20.44 -2.49 -1.97
C LEU A 63 20.52 -1.02 -1.57
N LEU A 64 20.85 -0.12 -2.50
CA LEU A 64 21.13 1.29 -2.26
C LEU A 64 20.45 2.15 -3.32
N GLY A 65 19.89 3.28 -2.90
CA GLY A 65 19.35 4.27 -3.83
C GLY A 65 17.83 4.31 -3.89
N TRP A 66 17.32 5.48 -4.21
CA TRP A 66 15.90 5.77 -4.20
C TRP A 66 15.12 4.99 -5.28
N GLU A 67 15.72 4.82 -6.46
CA GLU A 67 15.08 4.17 -7.62
C GLU A 67 14.70 2.70 -7.38
N ALA A 68 15.26 2.08 -6.34
CA ALA A 68 15.00 0.69 -6.01
C ALA A 68 14.72 0.48 -4.51
N SER A 69 13.94 1.36 -3.91
CA SER A 69 13.56 1.29 -2.49
C SER A 69 12.85 -0.01 -2.12
N SER A 70 12.17 -0.67 -3.06
CA SER A 70 11.60 -2.03 -2.88
C SER A 70 12.63 -3.17 -2.89
N GLY A 71 13.92 -2.90 -3.13
CA GLY A 71 14.98 -3.92 -3.24
C GLY A 71 15.19 -4.51 -4.65
N TYR A 72 14.34 -4.19 -5.62
CA TYR A 72 14.44 -4.66 -7.01
C TYR A 72 14.44 -3.52 -8.02
N HIS A 73 15.28 -3.61 -9.06
CA HIS A 73 15.22 -2.72 -10.20
C HIS A 73 15.36 -3.47 -11.52
N ALA A 74 14.53 -3.14 -12.51
CA ALA A 74 14.44 -3.86 -13.78
C ALA A 74 15.73 -3.83 -14.63
N SER A 75 16.63 -2.87 -14.44
CA SER A 75 17.91 -2.77 -15.17
C SER A 75 19.01 -3.68 -14.60
N ASP A 76 18.83 -4.24 -13.39
CA ASP A 76 19.86 -4.99 -12.69
C ASP A 76 20.10 -6.38 -13.29
N SER A 77 21.31 -6.89 -13.11
CA SER A 77 21.74 -8.22 -13.54
C SER A 77 22.43 -9.03 -12.41
N LEU A 78 22.36 -8.50 -11.19
CA LEU A 78 22.89 -9.12 -9.96
C LEU A 78 21.76 -9.35 -8.97
N ILE A 79 21.85 -10.46 -8.23
CA ILE A 79 20.98 -10.76 -7.08
C ILE A 79 21.89 -10.95 -5.86
N TYR A 80 21.58 -10.22 -4.79
CA TYR A 80 22.29 -10.29 -3.52
C TYR A 80 21.63 -11.27 -2.57
N ALA A 81 20.30 -11.38 -2.60
CA ALA A 81 19.50 -12.29 -1.81
C ALA A 81 18.10 -12.49 -2.42
N PHE A 82 17.36 -13.43 -1.83
CA PHE A 82 15.92 -13.54 -1.92
C PHE A 82 15.38 -13.34 -0.50
N SER A 83 14.72 -12.22 -0.23
CA SER A 83 14.16 -11.93 1.08
C SER A 83 12.64 -12.08 1.10
N LEU A 84 12.04 -12.21 2.29
CA LEU A 84 10.65 -12.60 2.46
C LEU A 84 9.69 -11.41 2.53
N THR A 85 10.22 -10.18 2.71
CA THR A 85 9.40 -8.99 2.95
C THR A 85 9.92 -7.80 2.14
N HIS A 86 9.00 -7.12 1.45
CA HIS A 86 9.31 -5.95 0.62
C HIS A 86 8.19 -4.92 0.73
N LEU A 87 8.53 -3.63 0.69
CA LEU A 87 7.56 -2.57 0.48
C LEU A 87 7.18 -2.48 -1.00
N SER A 88 5.97 -2.09 -1.31
CA SER A 88 5.48 -1.94 -2.68
C SER A 88 5.19 -0.49 -3.00
N GLY A 89 6.02 0.11 -3.84
CA GLY A 89 5.78 1.44 -4.38
C GLY A 89 6.17 2.60 -3.47
N THR A 90 6.83 2.38 -2.35
CA THR A 90 7.19 3.47 -1.42
C THR A 90 8.47 4.18 -1.85
N GLY A 91 8.53 5.51 -1.67
CA GLY A 91 9.73 6.32 -1.91
C GLY A 91 10.85 6.11 -0.89
N ILE A 92 10.63 5.29 0.14
CA ILE A 92 11.61 4.93 1.16
C ILE A 92 11.65 3.42 1.36
N GLY A 93 12.85 2.85 1.54
CA GLY A 93 13.05 1.41 1.74
C GLY A 93 13.12 1.01 3.21
N ASP A 94 12.61 -0.17 3.49
CA ASP A 94 12.71 -0.89 4.77
C ASP A 94 12.48 -2.39 4.50
N LEU A 95 12.38 -3.22 5.54
CA LEU A 95 12.16 -4.66 5.43
C LEU A 95 13.36 -5.41 4.82
N GLY A 96 13.13 -6.43 3.96
CA GLY A 96 14.20 -7.31 3.48
C GLY A 96 14.52 -8.43 4.46
N ASP A 97 13.52 -8.84 5.25
CA ASP A 97 13.72 -9.83 6.31
C ASP A 97 13.98 -11.23 5.76
N VAL A 98 14.80 -11.98 6.48
CA VAL A 98 15.11 -13.41 6.24
C VAL A 98 15.66 -13.65 4.83
N ALA A 99 16.85 -13.15 4.59
CA ALA A 99 17.51 -13.18 3.28
C ALA A 99 18.26 -14.50 3.03
N LEU A 100 17.94 -15.15 1.92
CA LEU A 100 18.52 -16.42 1.47
C LEU A 100 19.17 -16.26 0.09
N LEU A 101 20.36 -16.87 -0.11
CA LEU A 101 20.96 -16.94 -1.45
C LEU A 101 21.49 -18.36 -1.72
N PRO A 102 20.88 -19.12 -2.66
CA PRO A 102 21.43 -20.38 -3.10
C PRO A 102 22.65 -20.15 -4.01
N TYR A 103 23.71 -20.93 -3.78
CA TYR A 103 24.91 -20.84 -4.57
C TYR A 103 25.64 -22.19 -4.64
N SER A 104 26.61 -22.31 -5.53
CA SER A 104 27.47 -23.49 -5.64
C SER A 104 28.95 -23.07 -5.71
N GLY A 105 29.86 -24.01 -5.38
CA GLY A 105 31.29 -23.76 -5.46
C GLY A 105 31.93 -23.51 -4.09
N GLN A 106 32.96 -22.68 -4.03
CA GLN A 106 33.69 -22.38 -2.79
C GLN A 106 32.91 -21.40 -1.90
N ASP A 107 33.21 -21.44 -0.60
CA ASP A 107 32.64 -20.47 0.34
C ASP A 107 33.04 -19.04 -0.04
N SER A 108 32.08 -18.16 -0.04
CA SER A 108 32.27 -16.74 -0.23
C SER A 108 31.48 -15.99 0.85
N LEU A 109 32.13 -15.07 1.54
CA LEU A 109 31.49 -14.25 2.57
C LEU A 109 30.33 -13.41 2.03
N LYS A 110 30.39 -13.03 0.76
CA LYS A 110 29.37 -12.25 0.07
C LYS A 110 29.19 -12.83 -1.35
N PRO A 111 28.55 -13.99 -1.48
CA PRO A 111 28.23 -14.50 -2.81
C PRO A 111 27.23 -13.56 -3.47
N ILE A 112 27.46 -13.26 -4.75
CA ILE A 112 26.58 -12.44 -5.57
C ILE A 112 26.20 -13.25 -6.80
N ALA A 113 24.91 -13.44 -7.02
CA ALA A 113 24.41 -14.16 -8.18
C ALA A 113 24.35 -13.23 -9.40
N ARG A 114 24.64 -13.79 -10.58
CA ARG A 114 24.43 -13.15 -11.88
C ARG A 114 23.32 -13.85 -12.62
N PHE A 115 22.46 -13.07 -13.26
CA PHE A 115 21.37 -13.60 -14.07
C PHE A 115 21.19 -12.81 -15.36
N ASP A 116 20.52 -13.41 -16.32
CA ASP A 116 20.09 -12.74 -17.55
C ASP A 116 18.59 -12.42 -17.44
N LYS A 117 18.17 -11.22 -17.79
CA LYS A 117 16.75 -10.79 -17.74
C LYS A 117 15.80 -11.74 -18.47
N GLN A 118 16.25 -12.33 -19.57
CA GLN A 118 15.46 -13.32 -20.32
C GLN A 118 15.19 -14.62 -19.52
N SER A 119 15.91 -14.85 -18.42
CA SER A 119 15.70 -16.02 -17.55
C SER A 119 14.71 -15.75 -16.43
N GLU A 120 14.28 -14.51 -16.25
CA GLU A 120 13.26 -14.15 -15.26
C GLU A 120 11.85 -14.46 -15.79
N THR A 121 11.03 -14.94 -14.89
CA THR A 121 9.59 -15.09 -15.11
C THR A 121 8.87 -14.68 -13.86
N ALA A 122 7.89 -13.79 -13.98
CA ALA A 122 7.01 -13.38 -12.88
C ALA A 122 5.55 -13.46 -13.31
N SER A 123 4.72 -13.89 -12.39
CA SER A 123 3.26 -13.87 -12.51
C SER A 123 2.65 -13.80 -11.09
N PRO A 124 1.37 -13.46 -10.93
CA PRO A 124 0.78 -13.42 -9.60
C PRO A 124 1.04 -14.70 -8.79
N GLY A 125 1.75 -14.55 -7.66
CA GLY A 125 2.11 -15.66 -6.77
C GLY A 125 3.29 -16.53 -7.20
N TYR A 126 4.04 -16.11 -8.20
CA TYR A 126 5.18 -16.89 -8.71
C TYR A 126 6.30 -15.99 -9.23
N TYR A 127 7.55 -16.38 -8.95
CA TYR A 127 8.75 -15.82 -9.56
C TYR A 127 9.76 -16.92 -9.84
N ALA A 128 10.51 -16.82 -10.93
CA ALA A 128 11.61 -17.74 -11.27
C ALA A 128 12.77 -17.03 -11.95
N VAL A 129 13.99 -17.53 -11.70
CA VAL A 129 15.23 -17.00 -12.31
C VAL A 129 16.33 -18.07 -12.33
N LYS A 130 17.28 -17.94 -13.27
CA LYS A 130 18.48 -18.79 -13.36
C LYS A 130 19.72 -18.03 -12.89
N LEU A 131 20.33 -18.48 -11.82
CA LEU A 131 21.59 -17.94 -11.29
C LEU A 131 22.76 -18.47 -12.10
N LYS A 132 23.22 -17.70 -13.09
CA LYS A 132 24.13 -18.14 -14.14
C LYS A 132 25.50 -18.60 -13.65
N ASN A 133 26.13 -17.80 -12.77
CA ASN A 133 27.45 -18.09 -12.24
C ASN A 133 27.47 -19.23 -11.23
N PHE A 134 26.34 -19.52 -10.59
CA PHE A 134 26.20 -20.60 -9.62
C PHE A 134 25.55 -21.86 -10.21
N GLY A 135 24.93 -21.75 -11.39
CA GLY A 135 24.23 -22.88 -12.00
C GLY A 135 23.07 -23.39 -11.14
N VAL A 136 22.28 -22.48 -10.59
CA VAL A 136 21.11 -22.81 -9.79
C VAL A 136 19.87 -22.18 -10.44
N ASP A 137 18.84 -22.98 -10.68
CA ASP A 137 17.53 -22.49 -11.06
C ASP A 137 16.71 -22.33 -9.76
N VAL A 138 16.09 -21.14 -9.58
CA VAL A 138 15.32 -20.77 -8.41
C VAL A 138 13.88 -20.48 -8.82
N GLU A 139 12.94 -21.05 -8.07
CA GLU A 139 11.51 -20.76 -8.20
C GLU A 139 10.92 -20.43 -6.83
N LEU A 140 10.08 -19.42 -6.77
CA LEU A 140 9.45 -18.91 -5.55
C LEU A 140 7.93 -18.92 -5.68
N THR A 141 7.26 -19.32 -4.61
CA THR A 141 5.81 -19.15 -4.42
C THR A 141 5.51 -18.93 -2.94
N SER A 142 4.29 -18.56 -2.59
CA SER A 142 3.93 -18.28 -1.20
C SER A 142 2.49 -18.66 -0.84
N SER A 143 2.26 -18.86 0.45
CA SER A 143 0.98 -18.70 1.14
C SER A 143 0.94 -17.32 1.82
N PRO A 144 -0.10 -16.94 2.54
CA PRO A 144 -0.14 -15.64 3.22
C PRO A 144 1.01 -15.38 4.21
N ARG A 145 1.55 -16.44 4.85
CA ARG A 145 2.59 -16.32 5.91
C ARG A 145 3.81 -17.20 5.68
N VAL A 146 3.85 -17.95 4.58
CA VAL A 146 4.93 -18.89 4.31
C VAL A 146 5.46 -18.73 2.89
N GLY A 147 6.75 -18.50 2.75
CA GLY A 147 7.46 -18.61 1.47
C GLY A 147 7.89 -20.06 1.20
N LEU A 148 7.80 -20.49 -0.05
CA LEU A 148 8.33 -21.77 -0.52
C LEU A 148 9.27 -21.53 -1.70
N MET A 149 10.51 -21.97 -1.55
CA MET A 149 11.55 -21.92 -2.57
C MET A 149 11.84 -23.34 -3.10
N ARG A 150 11.91 -23.49 -4.42
CA ARG A 150 12.36 -24.70 -5.13
C ARG A 150 13.71 -24.40 -5.78
N LEU A 151 14.72 -25.23 -5.48
CA LEU A 151 16.09 -25.09 -5.94
C LEU A 151 16.51 -26.28 -6.78
N LYS A 152 17.04 -26.02 -7.97
CA LYS A 152 17.61 -27.05 -8.84
C LYS A 152 19.06 -26.70 -9.17
N TYR A 153 19.98 -27.43 -8.56
CA TYR A 153 21.41 -27.28 -8.78
C TYR A 153 21.85 -28.09 -10.01
N LYS A 154 22.60 -27.45 -10.93
CA LYS A 154 23.16 -28.13 -12.11
C LYS A 154 24.34 -29.03 -11.75
N GLN A 155 25.00 -28.74 -10.62
CA GLN A 155 26.10 -29.54 -10.08
C GLN A 155 25.62 -30.31 -8.87
N ALA A 156 25.89 -31.65 -8.85
CA ALA A 156 25.51 -32.48 -7.74
C ALA A 156 26.31 -32.20 -6.45
N LYS A 157 27.52 -31.61 -6.60
CA LYS A 157 28.43 -31.31 -5.51
C LYS A 157 28.45 -29.83 -5.17
N SER A 158 28.89 -29.55 -3.94
CA SER A 158 29.09 -28.18 -3.46
C SER A 158 27.79 -27.30 -3.50
N ARG A 159 26.65 -27.92 -3.23
CA ARG A 159 25.36 -27.22 -3.12
C ARG A 159 25.29 -26.47 -1.78
N ARG A 160 24.96 -25.18 -1.82
CA ARG A 160 24.96 -24.33 -0.63
C ARG A 160 23.74 -23.38 -0.64
N LEU A 161 23.33 -22.99 0.57
CA LEU A 161 22.36 -21.94 0.80
C LEU A 161 22.96 -21.00 1.86
N LEU A 162 23.08 -19.71 1.55
CA LEU A 162 23.42 -18.69 2.52
C LEU A 162 22.15 -18.21 3.21
N LEU A 163 22.15 -18.14 4.54
CA LEU A 163 21.22 -17.34 5.35
C LEU A 163 22.01 -16.12 5.86
N ASP A 164 21.71 -14.94 5.32
CA ASP A 164 22.38 -13.70 5.68
C ASP A 164 21.59 -12.98 6.76
N LEU A 165 22.08 -13.03 8.00
CA LEU A 165 21.44 -12.46 9.18
C LEU A 165 21.80 -10.97 9.39
N ALA A 166 22.60 -10.39 8.51
CA ALA A 166 22.96 -8.97 8.51
C ALA A 166 22.33 -8.20 7.33
N HIS A 167 21.54 -8.90 6.49
CA HIS A 167 20.94 -8.31 5.31
C HIS A 167 19.87 -7.28 5.67
N VAL A 168 19.90 -6.15 4.99
CA VAL A 168 18.85 -5.12 4.99
C VAL A 168 18.79 -4.43 3.63
N LEU A 169 17.65 -3.87 3.30
CA LEU A 169 17.50 -2.93 2.18
C LEU A 169 17.82 -1.51 2.66
N GLN A 170 18.46 -0.70 1.81
CA GLN A 170 18.76 0.72 2.06
C GLN A 170 19.57 1.02 3.35
N PRO A 171 20.71 0.34 3.59
CA PRO A 171 21.54 0.61 4.78
C PRO A 171 22.09 2.04 4.82
N ASN A 172 22.21 2.72 3.68
CA ASN A 172 22.62 4.13 3.59
C ASN A 172 21.59 5.12 4.17
N TRP A 173 20.33 4.69 4.34
CA TRP A 173 19.29 5.48 5.03
C TRP A 173 19.14 5.11 6.50
N GLY A 174 20.12 4.38 7.05
CA GLY A 174 20.18 4.01 8.46
C GLY A 174 19.43 2.73 8.81
N HIS A 175 18.92 2.01 7.83
CA HIS A 175 18.35 0.68 8.05
C HIS A 175 19.46 -0.29 8.42
N LYS A 176 19.28 -1.04 9.50
CA LYS A 176 20.29 -1.93 10.07
C LYS A 176 19.69 -3.03 10.93
N VAL A 177 20.37 -4.17 10.99
CA VAL A 177 20.11 -5.20 11.99
C VAL A 177 20.69 -4.74 13.33
N VAL A 178 19.90 -4.85 14.39
CA VAL A 178 20.30 -4.48 15.75
C VAL A 178 20.28 -5.67 16.71
N GLY A 179 19.94 -6.85 16.24
CA GLY A 179 20.00 -8.09 17.02
C GLY A 179 19.42 -9.27 16.27
N ASN A 180 19.81 -10.43 16.74
CA ASN A 180 19.38 -11.73 16.25
C ASN A 180 19.33 -12.75 17.37
N ASP A 181 18.33 -13.61 17.35
CA ASP A 181 18.25 -14.81 18.18
C ASP A 181 18.01 -16.00 17.24
N VAL A 182 19.01 -16.86 17.03
CA VAL A 182 18.92 -17.98 16.13
C VAL A 182 19.08 -19.30 16.89
N GLN A 183 18.28 -20.27 16.53
CA GLN A 183 18.34 -21.63 17.07
C GLN A 183 18.39 -22.64 15.94
N LEU A 184 19.46 -23.43 15.90
CA LEU A 184 19.54 -24.64 15.11
C LEU A 184 18.84 -25.75 15.91
N VAL A 185 17.64 -26.15 15.46
CA VAL A 185 16.81 -27.15 16.17
C VAL A 185 17.27 -28.53 15.85
N ASP A 186 17.55 -28.81 14.58
CA ASP A 186 18.16 -30.00 14.01
C ASP A 186 18.81 -29.64 12.66
N MET A 187 19.24 -30.64 11.89
CA MET A 187 19.89 -30.42 10.59
C MET A 187 18.93 -30.09 9.46
N GLN A 188 17.63 -29.91 9.73
CA GLN A 188 16.61 -29.50 8.75
C GLN A 188 15.81 -28.26 9.19
N THR A 189 15.94 -27.86 10.47
CA THR A 189 15.09 -26.84 11.09
C THR A 189 15.91 -25.75 11.75
N ILE A 190 15.75 -24.51 11.28
CA ILE A 190 16.34 -23.30 11.86
C ILE A 190 15.20 -22.39 12.28
N ARG A 191 15.28 -21.82 13.48
CA ARG A 191 14.32 -20.83 14.00
C ARG A 191 15.05 -19.60 14.45
N GLY A 192 14.41 -18.44 14.38
CA GLY A 192 15.02 -17.23 14.87
C GLY A 192 14.08 -16.06 15.00
N THR A 193 14.60 -15.00 15.59
CA THR A 193 14.00 -13.67 15.63
C THR A 193 15.04 -12.65 15.23
N TYR A 194 14.68 -11.78 14.35
CA TYR A 194 15.47 -10.78 13.70
C TYR A 194 14.96 -9.40 14.10
N TYR A 195 15.86 -8.53 14.54
CA TYR A 195 15.50 -7.19 15.01
C TYR A 195 16.19 -6.17 14.15
N THR A 196 15.41 -5.25 13.57
CA THR A 196 15.93 -4.15 12.76
C THR A 196 15.50 -2.79 13.29
N LYS A 197 16.22 -1.77 12.86
CA LYS A 197 15.89 -0.36 13.00
C LYS A 197 16.14 0.32 11.66
N GLY A 198 15.15 1.02 11.17
CA GLY A 198 15.17 1.73 9.90
C GLY A 198 14.15 2.85 9.88
N TRP A 199 13.33 2.89 8.85
CA TRP A 199 12.14 3.71 8.81
C TRP A 199 11.14 3.30 9.88
N ALA A 200 10.89 1.99 10.04
CA ALA A 200 10.38 1.48 11.31
C ALA A 200 11.46 1.62 12.39
N GLU A 201 11.21 2.47 13.40
CA GLU A 201 12.17 2.66 14.51
C GLU A 201 12.39 1.40 15.35
N TYR A 202 11.47 0.49 15.30
CA TYR A 202 11.55 -0.85 15.87
C TYR A 202 10.79 -1.81 14.97
N HIS A 203 11.44 -2.87 14.55
CA HIS A 203 10.84 -3.96 13.79
C HIS A 203 11.38 -5.30 14.27
N GLN A 204 10.46 -6.25 14.47
CA GLN A 204 10.77 -7.61 14.86
C GLN A 204 10.13 -8.60 13.89
N MET A 205 10.94 -9.48 13.28
CA MET A 205 10.47 -10.58 12.48
C MET A 205 10.98 -11.90 13.03
N SER A 206 10.07 -12.78 13.42
CA SER A 206 10.38 -14.16 13.81
C SER A 206 10.14 -15.10 12.63
N TYR A 207 10.97 -16.11 12.52
CA TYR A 207 10.90 -17.06 11.41
C TYR A 207 11.18 -18.51 11.84
N THR A 208 10.70 -19.43 11.01
CA THR A 208 11.12 -20.84 11.03
C THR A 208 11.41 -21.27 9.60
N ILE A 209 12.55 -21.93 9.41
CA ILE A 209 13.00 -22.45 8.12
C ILE A 209 13.03 -23.97 8.21
N HIS A 210 12.33 -24.62 7.28
CA HIS A 210 12.42 -26.07 7.10
C HIS A 210 13.05 -26.39 5.74
N LEU A 211 14.02 -27.33 5.73
CA LEU A 211 14.61 -27.85 4.51
C LEU A 211 14.09 -29.26 4.22
N SER A 212 13.88 -29.56 2.96
CA SER A 212 13.39 -30.89 2.52
C SER A 212 14.44 -31.99 2.70
N LYS A 213 15.69 -31.62 2.93
CA LYS A 213 16.82 -32.52 3.14
C LYS A 213 17.62 -32.11 4.37
N PRO A 214 18.16 -33.05 5.16
CA PRO A 214 19.08 -32.72 6.24
C PRO A 214 20.36 -32.13 5.67
N LEU A 215 20.88 -31.10 6.33
CA LEU A 215 22.16 -30.49 6.01
C LEU A 215 23.31 -31.41 6.39
N ASP A 216 24.37 -31.41 5.61
CA ASP A 216 25.65 -32.10 5.97
C ASP A 216 26.34 -31.34 7.11
N SER A 217 26.36 -30.02 7.02
CA SER A 217 26.90 -29.13 8.06
C SER A 217 26.44 -27.71 7.88
N ILE A 218 26.67 -26.84 8.89
CA ILE A 218 26.41 -25.41 8.91
C ILE A 218 27.69 -24.72 9.34
N ALA A 219 28.26 -23.86 8.51
CA ALA A 219 29.37 -23.00 8.90
C ALA A 219 28.87 -21.64 9.33
N ILE A 220 29.32 -21.18 10.48
CA ILE A 220 28.94 -19.91 11.09
C ILE A 220 30.06 -18.90 10.87
N TYR A 221 29.72 -17.74 10.38
CA TYR A 221 30.64 -16.62 10.17
C TYR A 221 30.17 -15.42 10.97
N GLU A 222 31.03 -14.82 11.75
CA GLU A 222 30.83 -13.62 12.52
C GLU A 222 31.88 -12.57 12.13
N ASN A 223 31.45 -11.39 11.71
CA ASN A 223 32.34 -10.30 11.27
C ASN A 223 33.40 -10.75 10.25
N GLY A 224 32.98 -11.56 9.29
CA GLY A 224 33.82 -12.06 8.21
C GLY A 224 34.76 -13.19 8.59
N LYS A 225 34.70 -13.75 9.80
CA LYS A 225 35.51 -14.87 10.25
C LYS A 225 34.66 -16.11 10.51
N LYS A 226 35.09 -17.25 10.03
CA LYS A 226 34.48 -18.53 10.38
C LYS A 226 34.77 -18.84 11.86
N THR A 227 33.69 -18.89 12.65
CA THR A 227 33.77 -19.09 14.11
C THR A 227 33.45 -20.51 14.51
N ASP A 228 32.54 -21.18 13.78
CA ASP A 228 32.17 -22.55 14.10
C ASP A 228 31.71 -23.35 12.86
N VAL A 229 31.66 -24.68 12.99
CA VAL A 229 31.06 -25.61 12.04
C VAL A 229 30.26 -26.65 12.79
N VAL A 230 28.95 -26.61 12.63
CA VAL A 230 28.05 -27.57 13.24
C VAL A 230 27.75 -28.68 12.26
N SER A 231 28.12 -29.93 12.65
CA SER A 231 27.81 -31.14 11.90
C SER A 231 27.14 -32.15 12.83
N GLY A 232 25.91 -32.55 12.49
CA GLY A 232 25.18 -33.57 13.23
C GLY A 232 24.60 -33.12 14.56
N LEU A 233 23.55 -32.31 14.53
CA LEU A 233 22.72 -32.04 15.69
C LEU A 233 21.75 -33.20 15.95
N LYS A 234 21.86 -33.83 17.14
CA LYS A 234 20.88 -34.82 17.60
C LYS A 234 19.62 -34.11 18.11
N ALA A 235 18.47 -34.70 17.87
CA ALA A 235 17.21 -34.20 18.41
C ALA A 235 17.33 -33.96 19.93
N GLY A 236 17.05 -32.73 20.36
CA GLY A 236 17.15 -32.28 21.75
C GLY A 236 18.41 -31.48 22.10
N ASN A 237 19.47 -31.52 21.32
CA ASN A 237 20.65 -30.67 21.47
C ASN A 237 20.50 -29.43 20.60
N LYS A 238 20.16 -28.30 21.22
CA LYS A 238 19.92 -27.02 20.52
C LYS A 238 21.20 -26.21 20.50
N TYR A 239 21.61 -25.75 19.32
CA TYR A 239 22.68 -24.78 19.17
C TYR A 239 22.03 -23.38 19.06
N LYS A 240 22.45 -22.44 19.88
CA LYS A 240 21.89 -21.07 19.93
C LYS A 240 22.97 -20.04 19.63
N LEU A 241 22.62 -19.09 18.80
CA LEU A 241 23.36 -17.86 18.53
C LEU A 241 22.48 -16.69 18.94
N SER A 242 23.05 -15.70 19.61
CA SER A 242 22.28 -14.51 19.99
C SER A 242 23.23 -13.34 20.13
N TYR A 243 22.86 -12.21 19.54
CA TYR A 243 23.57 -10.98 19.75
C TYR A 243 22.62 -9.76 19.78
N LYS A 244 23.08 -8.67 20.39
CA LYS A 244 22.49 -7.34 20.31
C LYS A 244 23.59 -6.34 20.00
N ASP A 245 23.44 -5.63 18.89
CA ASP A 245 24.37 -4.57 18.49
C ASP A 245 23.62 -3.39 17.89
N THR A 246 23.36 -2.38 18.70
CA THR A 246 22.68 -1.15 18.27
C THR A 246 23.48 -0.31 17.28
N SER A 247 24.78 -0.60 17.09
CA SER A 247 25.61 0.07 16.07
C SER A 247 25.29 -0.41 14.67
N GLY A 248 24.75 -1.67 14.52
CA GLY A 248 24.48 -2.32 13.24
C GLY A 248 25.72 -2.69 12.45
N LYS A 249 26.86 -2.88 13.13
CA LYS A 249 28.13 -3.27 12.52
C LYS A 249 28.39 -4.78 12.57
N TYR A 250 27.61 -5.50 13.37
CA TYR A 250 27.75 -6.94 13.51
C TYR A 250 27.23 -7.64 12.26
N ASP A 251 28.03 -8.54 11.70
CA ASP A 251 27.76 -9.28 10.47
C ASP A 251 27.77 -10.77 10.78
N GLU A 252 26.62 -11.42 10.73
CA GLU A 252 26.46 -12.86 10.99
C GLU A 252 25.85 -13.55 9.76
N LYS A 253 26.47 -14.66 9.36
CA LYS A 253 26.06 -15.47 8.21
C LYS A 253 26.13 -16.94 8.51
N LEU A 254 25.11 -17.68 8.08
CA LEU A 254 25.09 -19.14 8.14
C LEU A 254 25.20 -19.71 6.72
N HIS A 255 26.26 -20.44 6.45
CA HIS A 255 26.43 -21.21 5.22
C HIS A 255 25.94 -22.63 5.44
N LEU A 256 24.82 -22.95 4.81
CA LEU A 256 24.14 -24.23 4.91
C LEU A 256 24.64 -25.14 3.80
N TYR A 257 25.33 -26.24 4.15
CA TYR A 257 25.85 -27.21 3.20
C TYR A 257 24.81 -28.30 2.96
N LEU A 258 24.28 -28.32 1.76
CA LEU A 258 23.29 -29.29 1.32
C LEU A 258 23.98 -30.62 0.89
N PRO A 259 23.32 -31.77 1.09
CA PRO A 259 23.87 -33.06 0.66
C PRO A 259 24.10 -33.12 -0.85
N GLU A 260 25.09 -33.87 -1.28
CA GLU A 260 25.33 -34.11 -2.72
C GLU A 260 24.12 -34.81 -3.35
N GLY A 261 23.80 -34.48 -4.61
CA GLY A 261 22.69 -35.08 -5.35
C GLY A 261 22.21 -34.23 -6.51
N ASN A 262 21.40 -34.81 -7.37
CA ASN A 262 20.79 -34.15 -8.53
C ASN A 262 19.31 -33.83 -8.31
N ASP A 263 18.77 -34.13 -7.15
CA ASP A 263 17.40 -33.91 -6.78
C ASP A 263 17.15 -32.44 -6.40
N GLU A 264 15.91 -31.99 -6.53
CA GLU A 264 15.48 -30.66 -6.11
C GLU A 264 15.53 -30.54 -4.58
N VAL A 265 15.85 -29.32 -4.12
CA VAL A 265 15.83 -28.97 -2.70
C VAL A 265 14.73 -27.94 -2.51
N TYR A 266 13.90 -28.16 -1.51
CA TYR A 266 12.83 -27.24 -1.14
C TYR A 266 13.14 -26.60 0.21
N VAL A 267 12.81 -25.29 0.32
CA VAL A 267 12.97 -24.54 1.56
C VAL A 267 11.64 -23.85 1.86
N LYS A 268 11.06 -24.16 3.01
CA LYS A 268 9.86 -23.47 3.55
C LYS A 268 10.29 -22.46 4.61
N ILE A 269 9.76 -21.27 4.55
CA ILE A 269 10.04 -20.20 5.51
C ILE A 269 8.72 -19.65 6.03
N GLY A 270 8.38 -19.95 7.28
CA GLY A 270 7.24 -19.35 7.97
C GLY A 270 7.66 -18.07 8.67
N LEU A 271 6.82 -17.05 8.66
CA LEU A 271 7.00 -15.75 9.31
C LEU A 271 5.98 -15.54 10.42
N SER A 272 6.37 -14.74 11.43
CA SER A 272 5.49 -14.24 12.50
C SER A 272 6.07 -12.95 13.11
N HIS A 273 5.23 -11.96 13.36
CA HIS A 273 5.62 -10.77 14.13
C HIS A 273 5.57 -11.00 15.66
N VAL A 274 5.26 -12.22 16.10
CA VAL A 274 5.08 -12.56 17.50
C VAL A 274 6.24 -13.40 18.05
N SER A 275 6.46 -14.60 17.47
CA SER A 275 7.49 -15.51 17.95
C SER A 275 7.86 -16.60 16.92
N PRO A 276 9.02 -17.27 17.08
CA PRO A 276 9.38 -18.42 16.24
C PRO A 276 8.37 -19.56 16.30
N GLU A 277 7.70 -19.78 17.44
CA GLU A 277 6.60 -20.76 17.57
C GLU A 277 5.36 -20.32 16.80
N GLY A 278 5.08 -19.01 16.69
CA GLY A 278 4.08 -18.44 15.82
C GLY A 278 4.38 -18.74 14.35
N ALA A 279 5.60 -18.48 13.92
CA ALA A 279 6.08 -18.80 12.58
C ALA A 279 5.95 -20.30 12.25
N GLU A 280 6.27 -21.18 13.20
CA GLU A 280 6.07 -22.63 13.03
C GLU A 280 4.61 -23.01 12.89
N ARG A 281 3.72 -22.45 13.73
CA ARG A 281 2.27 -22.70 13.60
C ARG A 281 1.73 -22.24 12.24
N ASN A 282 2.17 -21.08 11.75
CA ASN A 282 1.80 -20.56 10.43
C ASN A 282 2.26 -21.52 9.34
N LEU A 283 3.53 -21.98 9.40
CA LEU A 283 4.12 -22.89 8.41
C LEU A 283 3.38 -24.22 8.35
N VAL A 284 3.16 -24.86 9.51
CA VAL A 284 2.50 -26.17 9.57
C VAL A 284 1.04 -26.09 9.10
N ALA A 285 0.35 -25.00 9.43
CA ALA A 285 -1.06 -24.83 9.05
C ALA A 285 -1.25 -24.51 7.58
N GLU A 286 -0.40 -23.66 7.00
CA GLU A 286 -0.58 -23.19 5.63
C GLU A 286 0.11 -24.05 4.58
N VAL A 287 1.31 -24.60 4.90
CA VAL A 287 2.10 -25.40 3.97
C VAL A 287 2.60 -26.71 4.62
N PRO A 288 1.68 -27.65 4.96
CA PRO A 288 2.05 -28.92 5.57
C PRO A 288 2.82 -29.86 4.64
N HIS A 289 2.81 -29.62 3.35
CA HIS A 289 3.38 -30.47 2.29
C HIS A 289 4.59 -29.80 1.60
N TRP A 290 5.35 -30.58 0.81
CA TRP A 290 6.46 -30.12 -0.03
C TRP A 290 6.08 -29.92 -1.50
N ASP A 291 4.79 -29.96 -1.83
CA ASP A 291 4.26 -29.86 -3.20
C ASP A 291 4.22 -28.37 -3.61
N PHE A 292 5.27 -27.94 -4.32
CA PHE A 292 5.45 -26.57 -4.82
C PHE A 292 4.34 -26.20 -5.83
N ASP A 293 4.05 -27.12 -6.75
CA ASP A 293 3.12 -26.83 -7.84
C ASP A 293 1.68 -26.68 -7.33
N ARG A 294 1.32 -27.46 -6.30
CA ARG A 294 0.05 -27.29 -5.59
C ARG A 294 -0.05 -25.91 -4.95
N LEU A 295 0.96 -25.48 -4.19
CA LEU A 295 0.94 -24.17 -3.53
C LEU A 295 0.89 -23.02 -4.54
N HIS A 296 1.62 -23.15 -5.65
CA HIS A 296 1.55 -22.20 -6.77
C HIS A 296 0.15 -22.13 -7.37
N GLN A 297 -0.52 -23.27 -7.62
CA GLN A 297 -1.89 -23.29 -8.13
C GLN A 297 -2.89 -22.66 -7.14
N GLU A 298 -2.74 -22.89 -5.85
CA GLU A 298 -3.56 -22.24 -4.82
C GLU A 298 -3.38 -20.71 -4.85
N SER A 299 -2.15 -20.23 -5.01
CA SER A 299 -1.85 -18.79 -5.16
C SER A 299 -2.48 -18.20 -6.42
N ARG A 300 -2.33 -18.88 -7.55
CA ARG A 300 -2.97 -18.50 -8.82
C ARG A 300 -4.48 -18.39 -8.71
N GLN A 301 -5.11 -19.35 -8.03
CA GLN A 301 -6.57 -19.36 -7.88
C GLN A 301 -7.06 -18.20 -7.00
N GLU A 302 -6.32 -17.86 -5.95
CA GLU A 302 -6.65 -16.71 -5.08
C GLU A 302 -6.58 -15.40 -5.85
N TRP A 303 -5.51 -15.18 -6.62
CA TRP A 303 -5.38 -14.02 -7.50
C TRP A 303 -6.46 -13.99 -8.58
N ALA A 304 -6.76 -15.12 -9.23
CA ALA A 304 -7.81 -15.20 -10.23
C ALA A 304 -9.19 -14.84 -9.66
N ASN A 305 -9.51 -15.28 -8.44
CA ASN A 305 -10.74 -14.94 -7.75
C ASN A 305 -10.83 -13.45 -7.44
N LEU A 306 -9.71 -12.83 -7.01
CA LEU A 306 -9.65 -11.40 -6.73
C LEU A 306 -9.81 -10.58 -8.01
N LEU A 307 -9.01 -10.87 -9.04
CA LEU A 307 -9.06 -10.15 -10.31
C LEU A 307 -10.43 -10.29 -10.98
N GLY A 308 -11.09 -11.44 -10.80
CA GLY A 308 -12.43 -11.70 -11.31
C GLY A 308 -13.54 -10.84 -10.67
N ARG A 309 -13.26 -10.06 -9.62
CA ARG A 309 -14.22 -9.11 -9.04
C ARG A 309 -14.53 -7.94 -9.96
N ILE A 310 -13.60 -7.60 -10.85
CA ILE A 310 -13.81 -6.63 -11.93
C ILE A 310 -13.42 -7.30 -13.25
N ARG A 311 -14.39 -7.44 -14.13
CA ARG A 311 -14.16 -7.95 -15.49
C ARG A 311 -14.36 -6.82 -16.46
N ILE A 312 -13.32 -6.52 -17.23
CA ILE A 312 -13.38 -5.46 -18.24
C ILE A 312 -13.19 -6.02 -19.67
N SER A 313 -13.67 -5.28 -20.63
CA SER A 313 -13.26 -5.40 -22.03
C SER A 313 -12.79 -4.06 -22.57
N SER A 314 -11.78 -4.10 -23.42
CA SER A 314 -11.27 -2.95 -24.16
C SER A 314 -10.75 -3.41 -25.51
N ARG A 315 -10.89 -2.58 -26.53
CA ARG A 315 -10.29 -2.79 -27.86
C ARG A 315 -8.79 -2.56 -27.86
N GLU A 316 -8.26 -1.91 -26.82
CA GLU A 316 -6.84 -1.62 -26.65
C GLU A 316 -6.23 -2.65 -25.69
N PRO A 317 -5.37 -3.58 -26.14
CA PRO A 317 -4.79 -4.64 -25.30
C PRO A 317 -3.98 -4.09 -24.12
N GLU A 318 -3.31 -2.94 -24.30
CA GLU A 318 -2.53 -2.29 -23.26
C GLU A 318 -3.40 -1.87 -22.06
N VAL A 319 -4.64 -1.45 -22.31
CA VAL A 319 -5.60 -1.13 -21.25
C VAL A 319 -5.89 -2.35 -20.39
N LEU A 320 -5.99 -3.55 -20.96
CA LEU A 320 -6.19 -4.79 -20.21
C LEU A 320 -4.98 -5.09 -19.31
N THR A 321 -3.77 -4.97 -19.88
CA THR A 321 -2.53 -5.22 -19.14
C THR A 321 -2.38 -4.22 -17.99
N ASN A 322 -2.52 -2.92 -18.25
CA ASN A 322 -2.40 -1.89 -17.24
C ASN A 322 -3.48 -2.04 -16.15
N PHE A 323 -4.72 -2.33 -16.54
CA PHE A 323 -5.84 -2.46 -15.60
C PHE A 323 -5.68 -3.65 -14.65
N TYR A 324 -5.36 -4.84 -15.16
CA TYR A 324 -5.22 -6.02 -14.32
C TYR A 324 -3.92 -6.01 -13.53
N THR A 325 -2.84 -5.40 -14.03
CA THR A 325 -1.64 -5.16 -13.25
C THR A 325 -1.89 -4.12 -12.13
N ALA A 326 -2.61 -3.05 -12.42
CA ALA A 326 -3.05 -2.11 -11.40
C ALA A 326 -3.93 -2.80 -10.33
N LEU A 327 -4.86 -3.67 -10.73
CA LEU A 327 -5.67 -4.41 -9.76
C LEU A 327 -4.85 -5.40 -8.92
N TYR A 328 -3.78 -5.95 -9.47
CA TYR A 328 -2.79 -6.76 -8.75
C TYR A 328 -2.05 -5.89 -7.72
N HIS A 329 -1.42 -4.77 -8.13
CA HIS A 329 -0.68 -3.87 -7.24
C HIS A 329 -1.58 -3.30 -6.13
N ALA A 330 -2.80 -2.86 -6.44
CA ALA A 330 -3.77 -2.35 -5.48
C ALA A 330 -4.18 -3.35 -4.38
N ASN A 331 -3.78 -4.62 -4.50
CA ASN A 331 -4.08 -5.66 -3.53
C ASN A 331 -2.81 -6.34 -2.95
N ILE A 332 -1.64 -5.74 -3.12
CA ILE A 332 -0.41 -6.19 -2.44
C ILE A 332 -0.40 -5.65 -1.00
N ALA A 333 -0.51 -4.35 -0.82
CA ALA A 333 -0.61 -3.70 0.48
C ALA A 333 -2.07 -3.23 0.76
N PRO A 334 -2.44 -2.96 2.02
CA PRO A 334 -1.77 -3.25 3.29
C PRO A 334 -1.53 -4.74 3.56
N TYR A 335 -0.52 -5.06 4.37
CA TYR A 335 -0.10 -6.44 4.64
C TYR A 335 -0.80 -7.03 5.86
N ASN A 336 -1.16 -8.31 5.78
CA ASN A 336 -1.58 -9.09 6.94
C ASN A 336 -0.48 -9.09 8.01
N TYR A 337 -0.85 -8.76 9.25
CA TYR A 337 0.07 -8.57 10.35
C TYR A 337 -0.22 -9.51 11.54
N GLN A 338 -1.06 -10.50 11.38
CA GLN A 338 -1.39 -11.46 12.42
C GLN A 338 -1.04 -12.90 12.03
N ASP A 339 -0.71 -13.70 13.04
CA ASP A 339 -0.56 -15.14 12.91
C ASP A 339 -1.91 -15.81 12.62
N ILE A 340 -1.90 -17.07 12.22
CA ILE A 340 -3.10 -17.83 11.88
C ILE A 340 -4.08 -17.98 13.06
N ASP A 341 -3.54 -17.96 14.28
CA ASP A 341 -4.34 -18.00 15.51
C ASP A 341 -4.85 -16.63 15.98
N GLY A 342 -4.60 -15.57 15.19
CA GLY A 342 -5.01 -14.19 15.46
C GLY A 342 -4.07 -13.38 16.35
N ALA A 343 -2.92 -13.92 16.76
CA ALA A 343 -1.93 -13.18 17.54
C ALA A 343 -1.18 -12.17 16.66
N TYR A 344 -0.89 -10.98 17.19
CA TYR A 344 -0.12 -9.93 16.52
C TYR A 344 0.60 -9.05 17.55
N ARG A 345 1.58 -8.27 17.13
CA ARG A 345 2.27 -7.28 17.97
C ARG A 345 1.72 -5.88 17.70
N GLY A 346 1.20 -5.22 18.72
CA GLY A 346 0.59 -3.90 18.59
C GLY A 346 1.60 -2.75 18.51
N LEU A 347 1.09 -1.54 18.25
CA LEU A 347 1.88 -0.30 18.27
C LEU A 347 2.41 0.06 19.68
N ASP A 348 1.90 -0.58 20.72
CA ASP A 348 2.45 -0.57 22.10
C ASP A 348 3.58 -1.59 22.29
N LYS A 349 3.94 -2.34 21.24
CA LYS A 349 4.95 -3.41 21.24
C LYS A 349 4.58 -4.62 22.11
N GLN A 350 3.31 -4.72 22.52
CA GLN A 350 2.78 -5.88 23.25
C GLN A 350 2.14 -6.88 22.28
N VAL A 351 2.05 -8.13 22.72
CA VAL A 351 1.34 -9.16 21.96
C VAL A 351 -0.15 -9.11 22.28
N HIS A 352 -0.94 -8.92 21.26
CA HIS A 352 -2.39 -8.93 21.28
C HIS A 352 -2.94 -10.14 20.52
N LYS A 353 -4.25 -10.36 20.64
CA LYS A 353 -4.92 -11.43 19.92
C LYS A 353 -6.31 -11.00 19.47
N ASN A 354 -6.58 -11.13 18.19
CA ASN A 354 -7.93 -10.98 17.66
C ASN A 354 -8.81 -12.11 18.15
N THR A 355 -9.96 -11.78 18.72
CA THR A 355 -10.96 -12.77 19.17
C THR A 355 -11.53 -13.58 18.01
N ASN A 356 -11.65 -12.96 16.84
CA ASN A 356 -11.99 -13.61 15.59
C ASN A 356 -10.83 -13.42 14.59
N PRO A 357 -10.02 -14.45 14.31
CA PRO A 357 -8.90 -14.34 13.37
C PRO A 357 -9.29 -13.95 11.94
N LYS A 358 -10.56 -14.13 11.55
CA LYS A 358 -11.07 -13.72 10.23
C LYS A 358 -11.21 -12.21 10.08
N ASP A 359 -11.25 -11.44 11.18
CA ASP A 359 -11.34 -9.99 11.11
C ASP A 359 -10.06 -9.36 10.57
N GLY A 360 -8.92 -10.06 10.64
CA GLY A 360 -7.62 -9.59 10.17
C GLY A 360 -7.05 -8.46 11.02
N HIS A 361 -5.75 -8.33 11.04
CA HIS A 361 -5.03 -7.13 11.47
C HIS A 361 -3.96 -6.81 10.44
N TYR A 362 -3.78 -5.53 10.10
CA TYR A 362 -3.00 -5.12 8.95
C TYR A 362 -2.03 -4.00 9.31
N THR A 363 -0.92 -3.94 8.57
CA THR A 363 0.11 -2.91 8.64
C THR A 363 0.52 -2.44 7.24
N VAL A 364 1.49 -1.54 7.13
CA VAL A 364 1.93 -0.94 5.86
C VAL A 364 0.77 -0.21 5.19
N PHE A 365 0.30 0.82 5.89
CA PHE A 365 -0.70 1.72 5.35
C PHE A 365 -0.03 3.03 4.93
N SER A 366 0.09 3.28 3.66
CA SER A 366 0.43 4.58 3.09
C SER A 366 -0.81 5.48 3.09
N ILE A 367 -1.25 5.89 4.29
CA ILE A 367 -2.59 6.47 4.47
C ILE A 367 -2.74 7.80 3.75
N TRP A 368 -1.69 8.64 3.75
CA TRP A 368 -1.68 9.94 3.07
C TRP A 368 -2.02 9.83 1.58
N ASP A 369 -1.63 8.71 0.97
CA ASP A 369 -1.85 8.39 -0.42
C ASP A 369 -3.18 7.64 -0.60
N THR A 370 -3.31 6.51 0.06
CA THR A 370 -4.33 5.50 -0.20
C THR A 370 -5.74 5.88 0.22
N TYR A 371 -5.91 6.85 1.14
CA TYR A 371 -7.24 7.35 1.49
C TYR A 371 -7.96 7.95 0.30
N ARG A 372 -7.21 8.48 -0.69
CA ARG A 372 -7.74 9.21 -1.85
C ARG A 372 -8.49 8.30 -2.81
N THR A 373 -7.98 7.07 -3.05
CA THR A 373 -8.62 6.19 -4.04
C THR A 373 -8.62 4.72 -3.66
N LEU A 374 -7.55 4.16 -3.10
CA LEU A 374 -7.47 2.73 -2.79
C LEU A 374 -8.56 2.30 -1.79
N HIS A 375 -8.67 3.00 -0.66
CA HIS A 375 -9.71 2.68 0.32
C HIS A 375 -11.12 2.87 -0.24
N PRO A 376 -11.45 3.96 -0.96
CA PRO A 376 -12.71 4.09 -1.69
C PRO A 376 -13.00 2.96 -2.68
N LEU A 377 -12.01 2.50 -3.46
CA LEU A 377 -12.15 1.36 -4.38
C LEU A 377 -12.53 0.09 -3.61
N LEU A 378 -11.81 -0.20 -2.52
CA LEU A 378 -12.07 -1.40 -1.70
C LEU A 378 -13.47 -1.40 -1.08
N THR A 379 -14.06 -0.24 -0.77
CA THR A 379 -15.45 -0.16 -0.30
C THR A 379 -16.46 -0.69 -1.34
N ILE A 380 -16.08 -0.72 -2.61
CA ILE A 380 -16.87 -1.23 -3.72
C ILE A 380 -16.64 -2.74 -3.91
N ILE A 381 -15.36 -3.15 -4.05
CA ILE A 381 -14.98 -4.49 -4.50
C ILE A 381 -14.69 -5.48 -3.37
N ASP A 382 -14.34 -4.97 -2.18
CA ASP A 382 -14.07 -5.79 -0.97
C ASP A 382 -14.47 -5.06 0.32
N PRO A 383 -15.77 -4.80 0.53
CA PRO A 383 -16.24 -3.97 1.64
C PRO A 383 -15.92 -4.56 3.03
N ASP A 384 -15.81 -5.88 3.15
CA ASP A 384 -15.48 -6.51 4.43
C ASP A 384 -13.99 -6.29 4.77
N LYS A 385 -13.10 -6.37 3.78
CA LYS A 385 -11.69 -6.04 3.94
C LYS A 385 -11.50 -4.55 4.23
N ALA A 386 -12.19 -3.66 3.52
CA ALA A 386 -12.16 -2.22 3.79
C ALA A 386 -12.54 -1.92 5.25
N LEU A 387 -13.56 -2.58 5.80
CA LEU A 387 -13.96 -2.44 7.19
C LEU A 387 -12.89 -2.96 8.16
N ASN A 388 -12.25 -4.09 7.84
CA ASN A 388 -11.16 -4.64 8.66
C ASN A 388 -9.93 -3.71 8.70
N TYR A 389 -9.64 -2.99 7.61
CA TYR A 389 -8.61 -1.96 7.61
C TYR A 389 -8.95 -0.81 8.56
N GLY A 390 -10.17 -0.27 8.50
CA GLY A 390 -10.62 0.75 9.44
C GLY A 390 -10.53 0.29 10.89
N ARG A 391 -10.91 -0.94 11.19
CA ARG A 391 -10.80 -1.55 12.54
C ARG A 391 -9.34 -1.69 12.98
N SER A 392 -8.42 -2.04 12.06
CA SER A 392 -6.97 -2.09 12.36
C SER A 392 -6.43 -0.73 12.76
N LEU A 393 -6.86 0.34 12.08
CA LEU A 393 -6.46 1.72 12.43
C LEU A 393 -6.99 2.13 13.81
N VAL A 394 -8.23 1.76 14.15
CA VAL A 394 -8.79 2.04 15.49
C VAL A 394 -8.07 1.25 16.57
N LYS A 395 -7.69 -0.01 16.33
CA LYS A 395 -6.85 -0.79 17.26
C LYS A 395 -5.49 -0.09 17.46
N GLY A 396 -4.87 0.39 16.39
CA GLY A 396 -3.65 1.19 16.50
C GLY A 396 -3.80 2.41 17.40
N TYR A 397 -4.98 3.06 17.40
CA TYR A 397 -5.28 4.12 18.37
C TYR A 397 -5.37 3.59 19.80
N GLU A 398 -6.06 2.48 20.03
CA GLU A 398 -6.21 1.90 21.38
C GLU A 398 -4.85 1.48 21.97
N GLU A 399 -3.96 0.96 21.16
CA GLU A 399 -2.60 0.53 21.52
C GLU A 399 -1.64 1.72 21.63
N GLY A 400 -1.54 2.52 20.58
CA GLY A 400 -0.58 3.61 20.44
C GLY A 400 -1.01 4.94 21.07
N GLY A 401 -2.32 5.20 21.15
CA GLY A 401 -2.91 6.41 21.74
C GLY A 401 -3.29 7.51 20.75
N ILE A 402 -2.85 7.40 19.48
CA ILE A 402 -3.29 8.20 18.33
C ILE A 402 -3.59 7.28 17.14
N LEU A 403 -4.44 7.73 16.22
CA LEU A 403 -4.64 7.03 14.96
C LEU A 403 -3.32 7.00 14.15
N PRO A 404 -2.96 5.86 13.57
CA PRO A 404 -1.77 5.78 12.72
C PRO A 404 -1.85 6.73 11.52
N ARG A 405 -0.70 7.29 11.12
CA ARG A 405 -0.52 8.09 9.90
C ARG A 405 0.12 7.26 8.80
N TRP A 406 1.22 6.62 9.14
CA TRP A 406 1.94 5.67 8.31
C TRP A 406 2.51 4.56 9.20
N PRO A 407 1.71 3.54 9.59
CA PRO A 407 2.20 2.44 10.41
C PRO A 407 2.99 1.45 9.57
N LEU A 408 4.19 1.10 10.02
CA LEU A 408 5.04 0.05 9.48
C LEU A 408 5.37 -0.94 10.60
N ALA A 409 4.85 -2.16 10.49
CA ALA A 409 4.91 -3.15 11.56
C ALA A 409 4.38 -2.57 12.90
N GLU A 410 5.14 -2.71 13.99
CA GLU A 410 4.80 -2.18 15.31
C GLU A 410 5.32 -0.75 15.56
N SER A 411 5.53 0.01 14.49
CA SER A 411 6.08 1.36 14.59
C SER A 411 5.21 2.41 13.90
N TYR A 412 5.14 3.59 14.52
CA TYR A 412 4.85 4.83 13.79
C TYR A 412 6.13 5.26 13.07
N THR A 413 6.02 5.65 11.81
CA THR A 413 7.20 6.08 11.04
C THR A 413 7.53 7.56 11.20
N GLY A 414 6.60 8.35 11.73
CA GLY A 414 6.73 9.81 11.80
C GLY A 414 6.75 10.43 10.40
N CYS A 415 5.95 9.91 9.48
CA CYS A 415 5.92 10.31 8.08
C CYS A 415 4.55 10.86 7.69
N MET A 416 4.54 11.82 6.77
CA MET A 416 3.41 12.48 6.12
C MET A 416 2.52 13.37 7.01
N PRO A 417 1.91 14.42 6.44
CA PRO A 417 1.11 15.39 7.17
C PRO A 417 -0.26 14.85 7.61
N ALA A 418 -0.91 15.63 8.46
CA ALA A 418 -2.30 15.49 8.92
C ALA A 418 -2.60 14.17 9.66
N TYR A 419 -3.83 13.63 9.60
CA TYR A 419 -4.28 12.43 10.34
C TYR A 419 -5.34 11.65 9.56
N HIS A 420 -5.09 11.38 8.29
CA HIS A 420 -6.04 10.86 7.29
C HIS A 420 -6.66 9.49 7.58
N SER A 421 -6.24 8.78 8.64
CA SER A 421 -7.02 7.63 9.15
C SER A 421 -8.50 7.98 9.36
N VAL A 422 -8.80 9.24 9.74
CA VAL A 422 -10.19 9.69 9.92
C VAL A 422 -10.96 9.75 8.60
N SER A 423 -10.27 9.99 7.48
CA SER A 423 -10.87 9.93 6.15
C SER A 423 -11.38 8.53 5.81
N ILE A 424 -10.57 7.51 6.07
CA ILE A 424 -10.95 6.11 5.87
C ILE A 424 -12.16 5.75 6.73
N LEU A 425 -12.15 6.15 8.01
CA LEU A 425 -13.26 5.90 8.94
C LEU A 425 -14.56 6.61 8.52
N ALA A 426 -14.46 7.87 8.10
CA ALA A 426 -15.60 8.64 7.60
C ALA A 426 -16.16 8.03 6.30
N ASP A 427 -15.29 7.57 5.40
CA ASP A 427 -15.68 6.93 4.14
C ASP A 427 -16.45 5.62 4.35
N LEU A 428 -16.02 4.79 5.30
CA LEU A 428 -16.74 3.57 5.70
C LEU A 428 -18.14 3.87 6.23
N ILE A 429 -18.29 4.95 7.01
CA ILE A 429 -19.56 5.41 7.56
C ILE A 429 -20.46 5.93 6.43
N ALA A 430 -19.95 6.83 5.59
CA ALA A 430 -20.71 7.45 4.49
C ALA A 430 -21.26 6.41 3.51
N LYS A 431 -20.53 5.31 3.32
CA LYS A 431 -20.90 4.19 2.45
C LYS A 431 -21.74 3.11 3.13
N GLY A 432 -22.08 3.28 4.42
CA GLY A 432 -22.97 2.41 5.19
C GLY A 432 -22.38 1.01 5.41
N LEU A 433 -21.07 0.92 5.59
CA LEU A 433 -20.36 -0.33 5.84
C LEU A 433 -20.23 -0.66 7.32
N VAL A 434 -20.23 0.35 8.18
CA VAL A 434 -20.05 0.22 9.63
C VAL A 434 -21.34 -0.31 10.29
N LYS A 435 -21.22 -1.40 11.03
CA LYS A 435 -22.32 -2.02 11.77
C LYS A 435 -21.81 -2.58 13.10
N GLY A 436 -22.39 -2.10 14.20
CA GLY A 436 -22.07 -2.57 15.55
C GLY A 436 -20.72 -2.06 16.08
N ASP A 437 -20.01 -1.21 15.35
CA ASP A 437 -18.76 -0.61 15.77
C ASP A 437 -19.03 0.55 16.76
N ASN A 438 -18.06 0.82 17.64
CA ASN A 438 -18.16 1.88 18.63
C ASN A 438 -17.81 3.25 18.01
N LEU A 439 -18.78 3.91 17.37
CA LEU A 439 -18.57 5.20 16.72
C LEU A 439 -18.13 6.31 17.67
N LYS A 440 -18.48 6.24 18.96
CA LYS A 440 -17.98 7.19 19.96
C LYS A 440 -16.47 7.02 20.19
N LEU A 441 -15.98 5.80 20.15
CA LEU A 441 -14.54 5.51 20.18
C LEU A 441 -13.85 6.06 18.94
N TRP A 442 -14.44 5.87 17.75
CA TRP A 442 -13.90 6.39 16.50
C TRP A 442 -13.81 7.93 16.51
N ALA A 443 -14.86 8.61 16.97
CA ALA A 443 -14.87 10.07 17.10
C ALA A 443 -13.80 10.56 18.10
N LYS A 444 -13.67 9.88 19.26
CA LYS A 444 -12.63 10.16 20.25
C LYS A 444 -11.22 9.95 19.69
N ALA A 445 -11.02 8.89 18.91
CA ALA A 445 -9.74 8.61 18.27
C ALA A 445 -9.35 9.73 17.30
N GLY A 446 -10.28 10.20 16.48
CA GLY A 446 -10.08 11.34 15.59
C GLY A 446 -9.77 12.65 16.35
N GLU A 447 -10.58 12.99 17.32
CA GLU A 447 -10.36 14.16 18.19
C GLU A 447 -8.96 14.13 18.81
N ARG A 448 -8.58 13.00 19.43
CA ARG A 448 -7.30 12.88 20.12
C ARG A 448 -6.10 12.98 19.18
N SER A 449 -6.24 12.53 17.93
CA SER A 449 -5.18 12.57 16.92
C SER A 449 -5.00 13.94 16.26
N SER A 450 -5.97 14.84 16.42
CA SER A 450 -6.02 16.14 15.72
C SER A 450 -5.61 17.34 16.56
N VAL A 451 -5.39 17.15 17.88
CA VAL A 451 -5.10 18.24 18.83
C VAL A 451 -3.79 17.99 19.56
N TYR A 452 -3.09 19.10 19.90
CA TYR A 452 -1.93 19.04 20.79
C TYR A 452 -2.34 18.58 22.21
N ARG A 453 -1.52 17.69 22.80
CA ARG A 453 -1.72 17.18 24.16
C ARG A 453 -0.39 16.84 24.82
N ASP A 454 -0.19 17.33 26.05
CA ASP A 454 1.03 17.09 26.82
C ASP A 454 1.31 15.61 27.11
N ASP A 455 0.26 14.80 27.33
CA ASP A 455 0.40 13.38 27.59
C ASP A 455 0.92 12.63 26.35
N MET A 456 0.49 13.03 25.15
CA MET A 456 1.01 12.48 23.90
C MET A 456 2.42 12.96 23.61
N ALA A 457 2.73 14.24 23.84
CA ALA A 457 4.08 14.77 23.69
C ALA A 457 5.08 14.01 24.58
N LYS A 458 4.69 13.65 25.80
CA LYS A 458 5.51 12.81 26.71
C LYS A 458 5.65 11.37 26.20
N LYS A 459 4.55 10.76 25.71
CA LYS A 459 4.55 9.39 25.21
C LYS A 459 5.46 9.21 23.99
N PHE A 460 5.45 10.18 23.06
CA PHE A 460 6.21 10.14 21.83
C PHE A 460 7.57 10.87 21.92
N ALA A 461 8.00 11.25 23.13
CA ALA A 461 9.30 11.90 23.32
C ALA A 461 10.46 11.06 22.77
N GLY A 462 11.29 11.66 21.92
CA GLY A 462 12.43 10.99 21.27
C GLY A 462 12.07 10.15 20.04
N THR A 463 10.82 10.19 19.57
CA THR A 463 10.40 9.56 18.30
C THR A 463 10.21 10.61 17.21
N ARG A 464 10.23 10.16 15.93
CA ARG A 464 9.90 11.02 14.77
C ARG A 464 8.46 11.52 14.81
N GLU A 465 7.54 10.76 15.41
CA GLU A 465 6.12 11.12 15.51
C GLU A 465 5.88 12.37 16.36
N LEU A 466 6.79 12.68 17.30
CA LEU A 466 6.65 13.81 18.23
C LEU A 466 6.36 15.13 17.51
N ASP A 467 7.17 15.48 16.52
CA ASP A 467 7.03 16.75 15.80
C ASP A 467 5.69 16.86 15.07
N LEU A 468 5.23 15.76 14.47
CA LEU A 468 3.97 15.72 13.73
C LEU A 468 2.74 15.93 14.62
N ILE A 469 2.79 15.48 15.87
CA ILE A 469 1.65 15.58 16.80
C ILE A 469 1.70 16.82 17.69
N THR A 470 2.82 17.54 17.74
CA THR A 470 2.98 18.69 18.65
C THR A 470 3.00 20.02 17.92
N ARG A 471 3.76 20.17 16.84
CA ARG A 471 4.04 21.48 16.23
C ARG A 471 2.85 22.03 15.43
N HIS A 472 2.40 21.32 14.40
CA HIS A 472 1.32 21.77 13.52
C HIS A 472 -0.05 21.83 14.23
N PRO A 473 -0.47 20.80 15.01
CA PRO A 473 -1.72 20.87 15.78
C PRO A 473 -1.74 22.00 16.80
N TYR A 474 -0.61 22.30 17.47
CA TYR A 474 -0.51 23.39 18.43
C TYR A 474 -0.88 24.74 17.79
N TYR A 475 -0.27 25.08 16.66
CA TYR A 475 -0.57 26.34 15.97
C TYR A 475 -1.99 26.39 15.41
N LYS A 476 -2.48 25.30 14.87
CA LYS A 476 -3.87 25.20 14.43
C LYS A 476 -4.86 25.53 15.57
N GLU A 477 -4.65 24.96 16.74
CA GLU A 477 -5.53 25.18 17.91
C GLU A 477 -5.41 26.60 18.50
N THR A 478 -4.20 27.15 18.56
CA THR A 478 -3.94 28.44 19.24
C THR A 478 -4.20 29.64 18.34
N LEU A 479 -3.86 29.55 17.05
CA LEU A 479 -3.94 30.67 16.10
C LEU A 479 -5.06 30.47 15.06
N GLY A 480 -5.55 29.25 14.87
CA GLY A 480 -6.48 28.88 13.79
C GLY A 480 -5.81 28.91 12.41
N PHE A 481 -4.48 28.93 12.34
CA PHE A 481 -3.64 28.75 11.17
C PHE A 481 -2.25 28.26 11.58
N ILE A 482 -1.43 27.82 10.64
CA ILE A 482 -0.09 27.32 10.85
C ILE A 482 0.89 28.33 10.26
N PRO A 483 1.74 29.00 11.08
CA PRO A 483 2.63 30.04 10.59
C PRO A 483 3.85 29.46 9.85
N ALA A 484 4.08 29.96 8.66
CA ALA A 484 5.10 29.49 7.73
C ALA A 484 6.55 29.82 8.16
N ASP A 485 6.73 30.78 9.07
CA ASP A 485 8.01 31.11 9.68
C ASP A 485 8.29 30.36 10.99
N SER A 486 7.38 29.48 11.40
CA SER A 486 7.51 28.66 12.60
C SER A 486 7.69 27.17 12.30
N VAL A 487 7.03 26.69 11.26
CA VAL A 487 7.08 25.28 10.82
C VAL A 487 7.06 25.17 9.31
N PRO A 488 7.77 24.19 8.72
CA PRO A 488 7.72 23.92 7.28
C PRO A 488 6.35 23.36 6.86
N GLU A 489 6.09 23.30 5.58
CA GLU A 489 4.92 22.67 4.93
C GLU A 489 3.57 23.20 5.46
N SER A 490 3.57 24.43 5.97
CA SER A 490 2.46 25.03 6.70
C SER A 490 1.13 25.05 5.92
N VAL A 491 1.17 25.25 4.61
CA VAL A 491 -0.02 25.29 3.76
C VAL A 491 -0.61 23.89 3.57
N SER A 492 0.21 22.92 3.19
CA SER A 492 -0.23 21.53 2.98
C SER A 492 -0.89 20.96 4.23
N TRP A 493 -0.22 21.09 5.38
CA TRP A 493 -0.76 20.66 6.65
C TRP A 493 -2.10 21.32 6.97
N ALA A 494 -2.21 22.63 6.75
CA ALA A 494 -3.43 23.37 7.09
C ALA A 494 -4.62 22.95 6.24
N VAL A 495 -4.44 22.76 4.92
CA VAL A 495 -5.56 22.41 4.03
C VAL A 495 -5.97 20.95 4.23
N GLU A 496 -5.02 20.05 4.47
CA GLU A 496 -5.32 18.63 4.75
C GLU A 496 -5.93 18.43 6.12
N MET A 497 -5.45 19.12 7.16
CA MET A 497 -6.11 19.12 8.48
C MET A 497 -7.54 19.64 8.40
N ALA A 498 -7.83 20.66 7.57
CA ALA A 498 -9.19 21.15 7.41
C ALA A 498 -10.12 20.09 6.80
N TYR A 499 -9.63 19.30 5.86
CA TYR A 499 -10.36 18.16 5.33
C TYR A 499 -10.55 17.04 6.38
N ASP A 500 -9.52 16.70 7.13
CA ASP A 500 -9.60 15.70 8.20
C ASP A 500 -10.53 16.13 9.34
N ASP A 501 -10.54 17.44 9.69
CA ASP A 501 -11.49 18.01 10.64
C ASP A 501 -12.94 17.83 10.15
N TRP A 502 -13.20 18.01 8.86
CA TRP A 502 -14.50 17.67 8.28
C TRP A 502 -14.84 16.18 8.44
N CYS A 503 -13.87 15.29 8.22
CA CYS A 503 -14.06 13.84 8.44
C CYS A 503 -14.42 13.53 9.89
N ILE A 504 -13.73 14.15 10.86
CA ILE A 504 -14.05 14.01 12.30
C ILE A 504 -15.48 14.50 12.58
N ALA A 505 -15.91 15.62 11.98
CA ALA A 505 -17.28 16.10 12.11
C ALA A 505 -18.30 15.08 11.59
N ARG A 506 -18.02 14.39 10.47
CA ARG A 506 -18.91 13.32 9.92
C ARG A 506 -18.97 12.11 10.84
N ILE A 507 -17.83 11.71 11.43
CA ILE A 507 -17.80 10.61 12.42
C ILE A 507 -18.60 11.01 13.69
N ALA A 508 -18.40 12.25 14.18
CA ALA A 508 -19.10 12.76 15.35
C ALA A 508 -20.62 12.84 15.11
N GLU A 509 -21.04 13.27 13.92
CA GLU A 509 -22.47 13.27 13.52
C GLU A 509 -23.07 11.86 13.59
N ALA A 510 -22.39 10.88 13.00
CA ALA A 510 -22.81 9.47 13.03
C ALA A 510 -22.83 8.89 14.45
N ALA A 511 -21.97 9.41 15.34
CA ALA A 511 -21.89 9.00 16.76
C ALA A 511 -22.89 9.74 17.66
N GLY A 512 -23.64 10.73 17.15
CA GLY A 512 -24.59 11.57 17.93
C GLY A 512 -23.89 12.55 18.87
N LEU A 513 -22.71 13.07 18.50
CA LEU A 513 -21.89 13.98 19.31
C LEU A 513 -21.95 15.41 18.74
N ASP A 514 -23.08 16.10 18.92
CA ASP A 514 -23.36 17.40 18.28
C ASP A 514 -22.35 18.51 18.60
N SER A 515 -21.89 18.59 19.85
CA SER A 515 -20.88 19.59 20.24
C SER A 515 -19.56 19.37 19.50
N LEU A 516 -19.10 18.12 19.43
CA LEU A 516 -17.89 17.76 18.70
C LEU A 516 -18.05 18.02 17.21
N ARG A 517 -19.20 17.61 16.62
CA ARG A 517 -19.52 17.89 15.22
C ARG A 517 -19.40 19.39 14.91
N SER A 518 -20.06 20.24 15.71
CA SER A 518 -20.08 21.69 15.48
C SER A 518 -18.69 22.33 15.57
N ALA A 519 -17.87 21.89 16.52
CA ALA A 519 -16.51 22.37 16.68
C ALA A 519 -15.63 22.03 15.46
N TYR A 520 -15.75 20.81 14.94
CA TYR A 520 -14.96 20.35 13.80
C TYR A 520 -15.50 20.86 12.44
N ASP A 521 -16.82 21.09 12.31
CA ASP A 521 -17.39 21.80 11.16
C ASP A 521 -16.84 23.23 11.05
N LEU A 522 -16.52 23.88 12.17
CA LEU A 522 -15.86 25.20 12.17
C LEU A 522 -14.40 25.09 11.71
N LYS A 523 -13.62 24.17 12.30
CA LYS A 523 -12.20 23.97 11.99
C LYS A 523 -12.00 23.56 10.53
N SER A 524 -12.92 22.79 9.95
CA SER A 524 -12.87 22.36 8.55
C SER A 524 -12.85 23.51 7.54
N LYS A 525 -13.14 24.73 7.98
CA LYS A 525 -13.14 25.95 7.14
C LYS A 525 -11.86 26.77 7.24
N TYR A 526 -10.89 26.33 8.03
CA TYR A 526 -9.65 27.10 8.24
C TYR A 526 -8.79 27.24 6.98
N TYR A 527 -8.92 26.34 5.99
CA TYR A 527 -8.28 26.44 4.69
C TYR A 527 -8.53 27.78 3.99
N GLN A 528 -9.70 28.43 4.23
CA GLN A 528 -10.09 29.70 3.60
C GLN A 528 -9.13 30.85 3.91
N LYS A 529 -8.43 30.81 5.06
CA LYS A 529 -7.46 31.82 5.47
C LYS A 529 -6.28 31.91 4.53
N TYR A 530 -5.93 30.77 3.86
CA TYR A 530 -4.78 30.67 2.98
C TYR A 530 -5.06 31.15 1.55
N TRP A 531 -6.35 31.32 1.17
CA TRP A 531 -6.68 31.76 -0.17
C TRP A 531 -6.36 33.24 -0.36
N ASP A 532 -5.35 33.53 -1.20
CA ASP A 532 -4.98 34.89 -1.58
C ASP A 532 -5.68 35.30 -2.88
N LYS A 533 -6.55 36.30 -2.82
CA LYS A 533 -7.31 36.82 -3.98
C LYS A 533 -6.44 37.57 -4.99
N GLU A 534 -5.25 38.01 -4.58
CA GLU A 534 -4.32 38.73 -5.45
C GLU A 534 -3.63 37.74 -6.40
N THR A 535 -3.12 36.62 -5.84
CA THR A 535 -2.43 35.59 -6.62
C THR A 535 -3.37 34.50 -7.15
N ASN A 536 -4.57 34.36 -6.58
CA ASN A 536 -5.51 33.25 -6.80
C ASN A 536 -4.93 31.88 -6.46
N LEU A 537 -4.10 31.80 -5.43
CA LEU A 537 -3.47 30.58 -4.94
C LEU A 537 -3.57 30.50 -3.40
N MET A 538 -3.39 29.29 -2.85
CA MET A 538 -3.15 29.10 -1.43
C MET A 538 -1.75 29.61 -1.10
N ARG A 539 -1.64 30.62 -0.24
CA ARG A 539 -0.39 31.32 0.08
C ARG A 539 -0.05 31.15 1.56
N PRO A 540 1.24 30.95 1.91
CA PRO A 540 1.65 30.75 3.29
C PRO A 540 1.43 32.04 4.13
N ILE A 541 1.00 31.85 5.40
CA ILE A 541 0.74 32.89 6.37
C ILE A 541 1.87 32.89 7.41
N MET A 542 2.47 34.07 7.66
CA MET A 542 3.48 34.29 8.66
C MET A 542 2.86 34.47 10.06
N ALA A 543 3.63 34.30 11.13
CA ALA A 543 3.16 34.47 12.52
C ALA A 543 2.49 35.82 12.79
N ASN A 544 2.85 36.86 12.06
CA ASN A 544 2.22 38.18 12.13
C ASN A 544 0.86 38.28 11.42
N GLY A 545 0.33 37.17 10.90
CA GLY A 545 -0.95 37.09 10.21
C GLY A 545 -0.94 37.57 8.76
N LYS A 546 0.20 37.96 8.18
CA LYS A 546 0.33 38.39 6.79
C LYS A 546 0.81 37.27 5.89
N PHE A 547 0.46 37.31 4.62
CA PHE A 547 1.01 36.40 3.63
C PHE A 547 2.53 36.60 3.48
N ARG A 548 3.25 35.47 3.24
CA ARG A 548 4.69 35.49 2.97
C ARG A 548 4.99 36.37 1.74
N ASN A 549 6.00 37.23 1.86
CA ASN A 549 6.49 38.06 0.77
C ASN A 549 8.04 38.15 0.84
N PRO A 550 8.80 37.91 -0.22
CA PRO A 550 8.34 37.55 -1.56
C PRO A 550 7.69 36.17 -1.63
N PHE A 551 6.88 35.93 -2.68
CA PHE A 551 6.18 34.65 -2.91
C PHE A 551 6.49 34.15 -4.32
N ASN A 552 7.03 32.93 -4.44
CA ASN A 552 7.24 32.22 -5.69
C ASN A 552 6.36 30.98 -5.73
N PRO A 553 5.30 30.95 -6.55
CA PRO A 553 4.33 29.84 -6.57
C PRO A 553 4.88 28.51 -7.14
N ARG A 554 6.03 28.54 -7.80
CA ARG A 554 6.71 27.34 -8.34
C ARG A 554 7.83 26.80 -7.43
N PHE A 555 8.09 27.47 -6.31
CA PHE A 555 9.16 27.06 -5.41
C PHE A 555 8.81 25.77 -4.69
N SER A 556 9.71 24.80 -4.72
CA SER A 556 9.67 23.56 -3.96
C SER A 556 11.03 23.27 -3.35
N ALA A 557 11.06 22.88 -2.08
CA ALA A 557 12.23 22.33 -1.39
C ALA A 557 11.75 21.24 -0.43
N HIS A 558 12.26 20.03 -0.59
CA HIS A 558 11.82 18.85 0.14
C HIS A 558 11.91 19.09 1.65
N GLU A 559 10.82 18.89 2.38
CA GLU A 559 10.65 19.11 3.82
C GLU A 559 11.02 20.52 4.35
N LYS A 560 11.33 21.48 3.46
CA LYS A 560 11.79 22.84 3.82
C LYS A 560 10.92 23.96 3.28
N SER A 561 10.06 23.67 2.28
CA SER A 561 9.14 24.65 1.72
C SER A 561 7.83 24.74 2.49
N ASP A 562 6.91 25.56 2.02
CA ASP A 562 5.58 25.72 2.63
C ASP A 562 4.57 24.64 2.17
N TYR A 563 4.99 23.76 1.27
CA TYR A 563 4.17 22.75 0.62
C TYR A 563 4.87 21.40 0.65
N THR A 564 4.19 20.38 1.14
CA THR A 564 4.68 19.00 1.14
C THR A 564 4.81 18.51 -0.29
N GLU A 565 6.02 18.07 -0.67
CA GLU A 565 6.29 17.44 -1.96
C GLU A 565 5.64 18.13 -3.16
N GLY A 566 5.63 19.46 -3.13
CA GLY A 566 4.92 20.23 -4.13
C GLY A 566 5.17 21.73 -4.05
N ASN A 567 4.27 22.48 -4.66
CA ASN A 567 4.27 23.94 -4.65
C ASN A 567 2.84 24.52 -4.61
N ALA A 568 2.72 25.84 -4.68
CA ALA A 568 1.43 26.50 -4.54
C ALA A 568 0.43 26.08 -5.63
N TYR A 569 0.88 25.75 -6.83
CA TYR A 569 -0.03 25.35 -7.90
C TYR A 569 -0.73 24.02 -7.59
N GLN A 570 0.00 23.00 -7.14
CA GLN A 570 -0.57 21.69 -6.85
C GLN A 570 -1.50 21.76 -5.62
N TRP A 571 -1.13 22.54 -4.60
CA TRP A 571 -1.87 22.60 -3.33
C TRP A 571 -3.05 23.56 -3.30
N SER A 572 -3.18 24.47 -4.29
CA SER A 572 -4.25 25.48 -4.29
C SER A 572 -5.65 24.97 -4.60
N PHE A 573 -5.80 23.68 -4.93
CA PHE A 573 -7.08 23.08 -5.27
C PHE A 573 -7.62 22.13 -4.20
N TYR A 574 -6.94 22.06 -3.03
CA TYR A 574 -7.28 21.09 -2.01
C TYR A 574 -8.28 21.64 -0.97
N ALA A 575 -9.56 21.55 -1.29
CA ALA A 575 -10.67 21.69 -0.37
C ALA A 575 -11.86 20.82 -0.84
N PRO A 576 -11.67 19.51 -1.08
CA PRO A 576 -12.65 18.65 -1.73
C PRO A 576 -13.95 18.51 -0.92
N HIS A 577 -13.88 18.66 0.39
CA HIS A 577 -15.01 18.56 1.32
C HIS A 577 -15.96 19.76 1.30
N ASP A 578 -15.51 20.91 0.78
CA ASP A 578 -16.28 22.17 0.86
C ASP A 578 -16.30 22.92 -0.49
N MET A 579 -16.36 22.20 -1.61
CA MET A 579 -16.27 22.77 -2.96
C MET A 579 -17.29 23.88 -3.23
N ALA A 580 -18.52 23.77 -2.72
CA ALA A 580 -19.55 24.79 -2.91
C ALA A 580 -19.17 26.15 -2.28
N ASN A 581 -18.54 26.13 -1.11
CA ASN A 581 -18.07 27.33 -0.44
C ASN A 581 -16.69 27.76 -0.98
N PHE A 582 -15.83 26.84 -1.33
CA PHE A 582 -14.55 27.15 -1.94
C PHE A 582 -14.69 27.90 -3.27
N LEU A 583 -15.66 27.53 -4.10
CA LEU A 583 -16.02 28.29 -5.30
C LEU A 583 -16.40 29.75 -4.97
N LYS A 584 -17.14 30.00 -3.89
CA LYS A 584 -17.46 31.37 -3.46
C LYS A 584 -16.22 32.14 -3.01
N VAL A 585 -15.32 31.47 -2.24
CA VAL A 585 -14.06 32.05 -1.78
C VAL A 585 -13.17 32.44 -2.96
N MET A 586 -13.10 31.59 -3.98
CA MET A 586 -12.35 31.83 -5.21
C MET A 586 -12.90 32.95 -6.07
N GLY A 587 -14.21 33.19 -6.03
CA GLY A 587 -14.89 34.15 -6.92
C GLY A 587 -15.72 33.49 -8.04
N GLY A 588 -16.00 32.19 -7.92
CA GLY A 588 -16.92 31.43 -8.77
C GLY A 588 -16.25 30.47 -9.77
N ALA A 589 -17.08 29.69 -10.47
CA ALA A 589 -16.66 28.63 -11.39
C ALA A 589 -15.75 29.12 -12.54
N LYS A 590 -15.94 30.38 -13.03
CA LYS A 590 -15.03 30.93 -14.06
C LYS A 590 -13.62 31.19 -13.55
N VAL A 591 -13.47 31.53 -12.27
CA VAL A 591 -12.14 31.69 -11.66
C VAL A 591 -11.47 30.32 -11.47
N LEU A 592 -12.22 29.33 -10.99
CA LEU A 592 -11.74 27.96 -10.92
C LEU A 592 -11.26 27.47 -12.29
N GLU A 593 -12.06 27.63 -13.34
CA GLU A 593 -11.67 27.21 -14.70
C GLU A 593 -10.37 27.86 -15.16
N ARG A 594 -10.26 29.19 -15.01
CA ARG A 594 -9.04 29.93 -15.38
C ARG A 594 -7.81 29.43 -14.59
N ASN A 595 -7.97 29.15 -13.30
CA ASN A 595 -6.86 28.67 -12.48
C ASN A 595 -6.45 27.24 -12.85
N LEU A 596 -7.41 26.37 -13.17
CA LEU A 596 -7.14 25.04 -13.73
C LEU A 596 -6.44 25.14 -15.09
N ASP A 597 -6.93 25.97 -16.00
CA ASP A 597 -6.28 26.22 -17.30
C ASP A 597 -4.82 26.69 -17.09
N THR A 598 -4.60 27.60 -16.12
CA THR A 598 -3.25 28.07 -15.78
C THR A 598 -2.38 26.93 -15.26
N LEU A 599 -2.87 26.10 -14.34
CA LEU A 599 -2.16 24.94 -13.82
C LEU A 599 -1.65 24.03 -14.94
N PHE A 600 -2.53 23.67 -15.89
CA PHE A 600 -2.22 22.70 -16.94
C PHE A 600 -1.44 23.29 -18.14
N THR A 601 -1.33 24.62 -18.27
CA THR A 601 -0.67 25.26 -19.43
C THR A 601 0.57 26.06 -19.10
N THR A 602 0.81 26.36 -17.81
CA THR A 602 2.03 27.09 -17.41
C THR A 602 3.28 26.22 -17.58
N SER A 603 4.46 26.83 -17.52
CA SER A 603 5.74 26.10 -17.62
C SER A 603 5.85 25.02 -16.55
N SER A 604 6.32 23.83 -16.94
CA SER A 604 6.60 22.70 -16.03
C SER A 604 7.90 22.90 -15.22
N ARG A 605 8.56 24.04 -15.32
CA ARG A 605 9.74 24.33 -14.52
C ARG A 605 9.37 24.48 -13.04
N ILE A 606 10.02 23.70 -12.20
CA ILE A 606 10.00 23.83 -10.74
C ILE A 606 11.19 24.71 -10.33
N ASP A 607 10.98 25.64 -9.42
CA ASP A 607 12.03 26.47 -8.88
C ASP A 607 12.46 25.93 -7.49
N GLY A 608 13.78 25.92 -7.24
CA GLY A 608 14.39 25.38 -6.02
C GLY A 608 15.54 24.43 -6.35
N ALA A 609 16.58 24.46 -5.54
CA ALA A 609 17.77 23.61 -5.72
C ALA A 609 17.58 22.19 -5.15
N GLU A 610 16.69 22.04 -4.15
CA GLU A 610 16.41 20.80 -3.44
C GLU A 610 14.92 20.42 -3.60
N GLN A 611 14.44 20.42 -4.85
CA GLN A 611 13.03 20.06 -5.12
C GLN A 611 12.76 18.59 -4.77
N SER A 612 11.50 18.28 -4.42
CA SER A 612 11.11 16.91 -4.14
C SER A 612 11.20 16.04 -5.39
N GLY A 613 11.76 14.83 -5.25
CA GLY A 613 11.81 13.81 -6.29
C GLY A 613 10.43 13.31 -6.71
N ASP A 614 9.41 13.48 -5.86
CA ASP A 614 8.04 13.01 -6.08
C ASP A 614 7.27 13.88 -7.11
N ILE A 615 7.76 15.08 -7.42
CA ILE A 615 7.16 15.97 -8.43
C ILE A 615 7.45 15.44 -9.83
N THR A 616 6.73 14.41 -10.26
CA THR A 616 6.88 13.74 -11.56
C THR A 616 5.58 13.76 -12.36
N GLY A 617 5.61 13.37 -13.64
CA GLY A 617 4.41 13.34 -14.49
C GLY A 617 3.80 14.72 -14.71
N LEU A 618 4.62 15.72 -15.04
CA LEU A 618 4.20 17.10 -15.14
C LEU A 618 3.41 17.38 -16.43
N ILE A 619 2.23 18.02 -16.27
CA ILE A 619 1.47 18.70 -17.32
C ILE A 619 1.25 20.13 -16.83
N GLY A 620 2.05 21.09 -17.36
CA GLY A 620 2.16 22.39 -16.71
C GLY A 620 2.73 22.23 -15.29
N GLN A 621 2.03 22.70 -14.29
CA GLN A 621 2.36 22.51 -12.88
C GLN A 621 1.54 21.39 -12.20
N TYR A 622 0.67 20.70 -12.92
CA TYR A 622 0.04 19.46 -12.44
C TYR A 622 1.08 18.34 -12.40
N ALA A 623 1.26 17.70 -11.28
CA ALA A 623 2.21 16.61 -11.06
C ALA A 623 1.45 15.31 -10.77
N HIS A 624 1.26 14.45 -11.78
CA HIS A 624 0.49 13.21 -11.59
C HIS A 624 1.17 12.21 -10.68
N GLY A 625 2.49 12.17 -10.70
CA GLY A 625 3.28 11.24 -9.88
C GLY A 625 3.23 11.52 -8.38
N ASN A 626 2.50 12.56 -7.95
CA ASN A 626 2.26 12.82 -6.53
C ASN A 626 0.77 13.07 -6.24
N GLU A 627 0.27 12.47 -5.19
CA GLU A 627 -1.14 12.28 -4.86
C GLU A 627 -1.97 13.54 -4.62
N PRO A 628 -1.43 14.67 -4.12
CA PRO A 628 -2.19 15.92 -4.01
C PRO A 628 -2.84 16.37 -5.30
N SER A 629 -2.30 15.96 -6.45
CA SER A 629 -2.81 16.30 -7.78
C SER A 629 -3.97 15.42 -8.27
N HIS A 630 -4.18 14.23 -7.72
CA HIS A 630 -5.02 13.16 -8.27
C HIS A 630 -6.48 13.54 -8.52
N HIS A 631 -7.06 14.43 -7.74
CA HIS A 631 -8.44 14.87 -7.86
C HIS A 631 -8.62 16.07 -8.81
N ILE A 632 -7.54 16.80 -9.15
CA ILE A 632 -7.62 18.15 -9.73
C ILE A 632 -8.29 18.15 -11.10
N ALA A 633 -7.98 17.19 -11.99
CA ALA A 633 -8.59 17.14 -13.32
C ALA A 633 -10.13 16.98 -13.26
N TYR A 634 -10.66 16.34 -12.23
CA TYR A 634 -12.09 16.18 -12.00
C TYR A 634 -12.80 17.45 -11.56
N LEU A 635 -12.06 18.47 -11.10
CA LEU A 635 -12.62 19.74 -10.68
C LEU A 635 -13.20 20.55 -11.86
N TYR A 636 -12.82 20.24 -13.10
CA TYR A 636 -13.50 20.81 -14.27
C TYR A 636 -15.00 20.47 -14.32
N ASN A 637 -15.46 19.41 -13.64
CA ASN A 637 -16.89 19.10 -13.51
C ASN A 637 -17.69 20.18 -12.76
N TYR A 638 -17.03 21.09 -12.07
CA TYR A 638 -17.64 22.26 -11.40
C TYR A 638 -17.61 23.51 -12.29
N THR A 639 -17.13 23.42 -13.54
CA THR A 639 -17.02 24.50 -14.50
C THR A 639 -18.00 24.33 -15.67
N ALA A 640 -17.98 25.27 -16.63
CA ALA A 640 -18.79 25.16 -17.86
C ALA A 640 -18.16 24.14 -18.86
N HIS A 641 -16.89 23.74 -18.69
CA HIS A 641 -16.11 22.98 -19.66
C HIS A 641 -15.50 21.69 -19.05
N PRO A 642 -16.33 20.73 -18.62
CA PRO A 642 -15.84 19.46 -18.06
C PRO A 642 -14.99 18.64 -19.05
N GLU A 643 -15.18 18.86 -20.37
CA GLU A 643 -14.40 18.19 -21.41
C GLU A 643 -12.89 18.48 -21.34
N LYS A 644 -12.47 19.62 -20.78
CA LYS A 644 -11.05 19.92 -20.54
C LYS A 644 -10.43 18.92 -19.57
N GLY A 645 -11.12 18.63 -18.46
CA GLY A 645 -10.71 17.62 -17.51
C GLY A 645 -10.65 16.22 -18.12
N GLN A 646 -11.65 15.87 -18.93
CA GLN A 646 -11.70 14.59 -19.65
C GLN A 646 -10.50 14.41 -20.59
N ALA A 647 -10.08 15.47 -21.28
CA ALA A 647 -8.89 15.44 -22.14
C ALA A 647 -7.60 15.25 -21.34
N ILE A 648 -7.48 15.87 -20.15
CA ILE A 648 -6.34 15.65 -19.24
C ILE A 648 -6.33 14.21 -18.73
N LEU A 649 -7.47 13.67 -18.30
CA LEU A 649 -7.57 12.28 -17.84
C LEU A 649 -7.19 11.27 -18.92
N ASP A 650 -7.63 11.47 -20.18
CA ASP A 650 -7.22 10.64 -21.31
C ASP A 650 -5.69 10.68 -21.50
N LYS A 651 -5.09 11.88 -21.46
CA LYS A 651 -3.64 12.07 -21.59
C LYS A 651 -2.88 11.35 -20.46
N VAL A 652 -3.27 11.56 -19.20
CA VAL A 652 -2.62 10.94 -18.04
C VAL A 652 -2.65 9.42 -18.14
N MET A 653 -3.82 8.82 -18.41
CA MET A 653 -3.95 7.37 -18.48
C MET A 653 -3.18 6.73 -19.65
N ARG A 654 -2.92 7.47 -20.72
CA ARG A 654 -2.17 6.97 -21.88
C ARG A 654 -0.66 7.20 -21.81
N GLU A 655 -0.23 8.29 -21.19
CA GLU A 655 1.18 8.69 -21.20
C GLU A 655 1.93 8.29 -19.93
N PHE A 656 1.21 8.13 -18.80
CA PHE A 656 1.82 7.88 -17.49
C PHE A 656 1.56 6.48 -16.93
N TYR A 657 0.77 5.64 -17.65
CA TYR A 657 0.52 4.23 -17.34
C TYR A 657 0.81 3.38 -18.57
N LEU A 658 1.98 2.72 -18.57
CA LEU A 658 2.47 1.96 -19.71
C LEU A 658 2.63 0.47 -19.34
N PRO A 659 2.53 -0.47 -20.31
CA PRO A 659 2.72 -1.90 -20.05
C PRO A 659 4.21 -2.30 -19.98
N THR A 660 5.07 -1.43 -19.49
CA THR A 660 6.53 -1.61 -19.40
C THR A 660 7.03 -1.39 -17.97
N PRO A 661 8.26 -1.79 -17.62
CA PRO A 661 8.81 -1.55 -16.29
C PRO A 661 8.75 -0.10 -15.83
N GLU A 662 8.84 0.87 -16.75
CA GLU A 662 8.74 2.32 -16.49
C GLU A 662 7.29 2.80 -16.40
N GLY A 663 6.32 1.91 -16.45
CA GLY A 663 4.91 2.20 -16.68
C GLY A 663 4.13 2.81 -15.52
N ILE A 664 4.79 3.28 -14.46
CA ILE A 664 4.19 4.07 -13.38
C ILE A 664 5.07 5.30 -13.16
N ILE A 665 4.48 6.49 -13.33
CA ILE A 665 5.25 7.74 -13.43
C ILE A 665 5.80 8.27 -12.10
N GLY A 666 5.29 7.83 -10.96
CA GLY A 666 5.71 8.18 -9.60
C GLY A 666 5.73 6.95 -8.72
N ASN A 667 5.92 7.15 -7.43
CA ASN A 667 5.77 6.09 -6.44
C ASN A 667 4.42 5.40 -6.63
N GLU A 668 4.38 4.08 -6.63
CA GLU A 668 3.10 3.35 -6.75
C GLU A 668 2.24 3.51 -5.49
N ASP A 669 2.90 3.75 -4.36
CA ASP A 669 2.37 4.08 -3.03
C ASP A 669 1.29 3.13 -2.54
N CYS A 670 1.74 1.87 -2.36
CA CYS A 670 0.94 0.83 -1.73
C CYS A 670 -0.45 0.64 -2.36
N GLY A 671 -0.54 0.82 -3.68
CA GLY A 671 -1.77 0.63 -4.44
C GLY A 671 -2.51 1.90 -4.82
N GLN A 672 -2.05 3.10 -4.41
CA GLN A 672 -2.79 4.34 -4.70
C GLN A 672 -2.76 4.73 -6.18
N MET A 673 -1.58 4.74 -6.82
CA MET A 673 -1.47 5.05 -8.26
C MET A 673 -2.28 4.04 -9.09
N SER A 674 -2.20 2.78 -8.72
CA SER A 674 -2.96 1.70 -9.35
C SER A 674 -4.48 1.87 -9.17
N ALA A 675 -4.93 2.19 -7.97
CA ALA A 675 -6.36 2.43 -7.69
C ALA A 675 -6.89 3.67 -8.44
N TRP A 676 -6.07 4.72 -8.57
CA TRP A 676 -6.41 5.89 -9.39
C TRP A 676 -6.66 5.48 -10.85
N TYR A 677 -5.75 4.68 -11.43
CA TYR A 677 -5.92 4.18 -12.79
C TYR A 677 -7.20 3.33 -12.95
N ILE A 678 -7.44 2.40 -12.02
CA ILE A 678 -8.64 1.53 -12.05
C ILE A 678 -9.92 2.36 -12.05
N MET A 679 -10.07 3.28 -11.08
CA MET A 679 -11.28 4.07 -10.95
C MET A 679 -11.47 5.02 -12.14
N SER A 680 -10.40 5.66 -12.59
CA SER A 680 -10.41 6.55 -13.76
C SER A 680 -10.73 5.80 -15.05
N ALA A 681 -10.16 4.60 -15.26
CA ALA A 681 -10.45 3.75 -16.41
C ALA A 681 -11.90 3.25 -16.42
N LEU A 682 -12.51 3.02 -15.26
CA LEU A 682 -13.94 2.73 -15.11
C LEU A 682 -14.83 3.95 -15.38
N GLY A 683 -14.26 5.15 -15.39
CA GLY A 683 -14.95 6.41 -15.72
C GLY A 683 -15.58 7.14 -14.55
N PHE A 684 -15.20 6.86 -13.31
CA PHE A 684 -15.68 7.59 -12.13
C PHE A 684 -14.62 7.62 -11.02
N TYR A 685 -14.61 8.69 -10.20
CA TYR A 685 -13.57 8.96 -9.22
C TYR A 685 -14.10 9.59 -7.93
N PRO A 686 -13.61 9.21 -6.72
CA PRO A 686 -14.01 9.80 -5.45
C PRO A 686 -13.20 11.08 -5.18
N VAL A 687 -13.67 12.25 -5.66
CA VAL A 687 -12.99 13.54 -5.43
C VAL A 687 -12.89 13.89 -3.95
N CYS A 688 -13.88 13.47 -3.15
CA CYS A 688 -13.94 13.70 -1.70
C CYS A 688 -14.24 12.38 -0.99
N PRO A 689 -13.24 11.57 -0.60
CA PRO A 689 -13.44 10.44 0.30
C PRO A 689 -14.14 10.90 1.60
N GLY A 690 -14.85 10.00 2.26
CA GLY A 690 -15.74 10.39 3.36
C GLY A 690 -17.12 10.89 2.90
N SER A 691 -17.33 11.02 1.58
CA SER A 691 -18.65 11.23 0.97
C SER A 691 -19.06 10.02 0.12
N ASP A 692 -20.37 9.95 -0.22
CA ASP A 692 -20.90 8.87 -1.05
C ASP A 692 -20.92 9.23 -2.56
N VAL A 693 -20.23 10.30 -2.97
CA VAL A 693 -20.27 10.87 -4.34
C VAL A 693 -19.03 10.47 -5.14
N TYR A 694 -19.25 10.03 -6.39
CA TYR A 694 -18.23 9.85 -7.40
C TYR A 694 -18.45 10.78 -8.57
N HIS A 695 -17.38 11.35 -9.10
CA HIS A 695 -17.38 12.24 -10.26
C HIS A 695 -17.11 11.46 -11.54
N ILE A 696 -17.89 11.68 -12.59
CA ILE A 696 -17.68 11.06 -13.89
C ILE A 696 -16.48 11.70 -14.58
N GLY A 697 -15.58 10.87 -15.10
CA GLY A 697 -14.44 11.25 -15.92
C GLY A 697 -14.47 10.59 -17.30
N ARG A 698 -13.31 10.47 -17.94
CA ARG A 698 -13.11 9.82 -19.25
C ARG A 698 -12.81 8.32 -19.03
N PRO A 699 -13.71 7.39 -19.37
CA PRO A 699 -13.42 5.95 -19.27
C PRO A 699 -12.45 5.47 -20.34
N MET A 700 -11.62 4.46 -20.01
CA MET A 700 -10.72 3.80 -20.98
C MET A 700 -11.24 2.45 -21.49
N ILE A 701 -12.21 1.89 -20.80
CA ILE A 701 -12.80 0.57 -21.10
C ILE A 701 -14.00 0.69 -22.02
N ASP A 702 -14.40 -0.39 -22.71
CA ASP A 702 -15.64 -0.48 -23.46
C ASP A 702 -16.79 -1.00 -22.57
N HIS A 703 -16.48 -1.97 -21.70
CA HIS A 703 -17.45 -2.57 -20.77
C HIS A 703 -16.76 -3.04 -19.51
N ALA A 704 -17.45 -2.95 -18.36
CA ALA A 704 -17.05 -3.59 -17.13
C ALA A 704 -18.23 -4.26 -16.41
N GLU A 705 -17.91 -5.35 -15.71
CA GLU A 705 -18.76 -5.97 -14.70
C GLU A 705 -18.02 -5.96 -13.36
N VAL A 706 -18.57 -5.26 -12.40
CA VAL A 706 -18.02 -5.13 -11.05
C VAL A 706 -18.89 -5.92 -10.08
N ALA A 707 -18.31 -6.90 -9.41
CA ALA A 707 -19.01 -7.62 -8.36
C ALA A 707 -19.23 -6.69 -7.16
N VAL A 708 -20.48 -6.46 -6.79
CA VAL A 708 -20.88 -5.60 -5.68
C VAL A 708 -21.85 -6.34 -4.74
N ARG A 709 -22.04 -5.81 -3.54
CA ARG A 709 -22.88 -6.48 -2.51
C ARG A 709 -24.31 -6.77 -2.97
N GLY A 710 -24.88 -5.93 -3.86
CA GLY A 710 -26.23 -6.09 -4.42
C GLY A 710 -26.29 -6.90 -5.73
N GLY A 711 -25.19 -7.49 -6.19
CA GLY A 711 -25.11 -8.26 -7.43
C GLY A 711 -23.97 -7.83 -8.35
N VAL A 712 -24.27 -7.42 -9.57
CA VAL A 712 -23.29 -6.95 -10.55
C VAL A 712 -23.62 -5.51 -10.95
N PHE A 713 -22.63 -4.63 -10.82
CA PHE A 713 -22.69 -3.28 -11.39
C PHE A 713 -21.96 -3.27 -12.72
N LYS A 714 -22.64 -2.83 -13.78
CA LYS A 714 -22.09 -2.78 -15.13
C LYS A 714 -21.74 -1.36 -15.53
N VAL A 715 -20.62 -1.20 -16.23
CA VAL A 715 -20.27 0.04 -16.93
C VAL A 715 -20.30 -0.22 -18.42
N GLU A 716 -21.10 0.50 -19.17
CA GLU A 716 -21.20 0.42 -20.63
C GLU A 716 -20.76 1.74 -21.24
N VAL A 717 -19.71 1.73 -22.06
CA VAL A 717 -19.18 2.92 -22.72
C VAL A 717 -19.49 2.84 -24.22
N LEU A 718 -20.39 3.68 -24.68
CA LEU A 718 -20.78 3.71 -26.09
C LEU A 718 -19.91 4.70 -26.85
N ASN A 719 -19.56 4.35 -28.08
CA ASN A 719 -18.71 5.13 -29.00
C ASN A 719 -17.31 5.43 -28.43
N ASN A 720 -16.76 4.56 -27.57
CA ASN A 720 -15.42 4.75 -27.05
C ASN A 720 -14.37 4.57 -28.16
N SER A 721 -13.52 5.57 -28.36
CA SER A 721 -12.38 5.50 -29.29
C SER A 721 -11.38 6.62 -28.99
N SER A 722 -10.20 6.55 -29.62
CA SER A 722 -9.19 7.60 -29.53
C SER A 722 -9.64 8.97 -30.06
N GLU A 723 -10.66 9.02 -30.92
CA GLU A 723 -11.25 10.25 -31.44
C GLU A 723 -12.42 10.78 -30.56
N HIS A 724 -13.12 9.91 -29.84
CA HIS A 724 -14.24 10.26 -28.99
C HIS A 724 -13.78 10.37 -27.53
N LYS A 725 -13.27 11.53 -27.16
CA LYS A 725 -12.65 11.76 -25.82
C LYS A 725 -13.56 12.46 -24.84
N ARG A 726 -14.71 13.02 -25.29
CA ARG A 726 -15.65 13.78 -24.47
C ARG A 726 -16.86 12.94 -24.08
N VAL A 727 -17.35 13.15 -22.88
CA VAL A 727 -18.60 12.55 -22.40
C VAL A 727 -19.78 13.39 -22.90
N ALA A 728 -20.60 12.82 -23.77
CA ALA A 728 -21.81 13.46 -24.30
C ALA A 728 -22.99 13.35 -23.33
N SER A 729 -23.16 12.18 -22.72
CA SER A 729 -24.25 11.96 -21.75
C SER A 729 -23.94 10.75 -20.86
N VAL A 730 -24.55 10.76 -19.68
CA VAL A 730 -24.41 9.71 -18.66
C VAL A 730 -25.80 9.28 -18.20
N TYR A 731 -25.97 7.98 -18.02
CA TYR A 731 -27.21 7.39 -17.49
C TYR A 731 -26.87 6.37 -16.41
N ILE A 732 -27.62 6.38 -15.31
CA ILE A 732 -27.59 5.35 -14.27
C ILE A 732 -28.96 4.68 -14.20
N ASN A 733 -29.01 3.38 -14.46
CA ASN A 733 -30.24 2.60 -14.51
C ASN A 733 -31.32 3.24 -15.39
N GLY A 734 -30.94 3.79 -16.56
CA GLY A 734 -31.80 4.47 -17.51
C GLY A 734 -32.12 5.95 -17.17
N ARG A 735 -31.84 6.42 -15.97
CA ARG A 735 -32.03 7.82 -15.55
C ARG A 735 -30.82 8.67 -16.00
N LYS A 736 -31.07 9.77 -16.70
CA LYS A 736 -30.03 10.72 -17.12
C LYS A 736 -29.39 11.40 -15.89
N VAL A 737 -28.05 11.47 -15.89
CA VAL A 737 -27.25 12.19 -14.90
C VAL A 737 -26.82 13.53 -15.49
N ASN A 738 -27.23 14.63 -14.86
CA ASN A 738 -27.01 15.98 -15.41
C ASN A 738 -25.78 16.69 -14.83
N ASN A 739 -25.30 16.27 -13.65
CA ASN A 739 -24.22 16.93 -12.92
C ASN A 739 -22.89 16.14 -12.91
N LEU A 740 -22.77 15.13 -13.77
CA LEU A 740 -21.60 14.24 -13.82
C LEU A 740 -21.23 13.62 -12.47
N GLN A 741 -22.22 13.28 -11.65
CA GLN A 741 -22.04 12.67 -10.34
C GLN A 741 -22.98 11.48 -10.17
N ILE A 742 -22.45 10.40 -9.56
CA ILE A 742 -23.19 9.21 -9.12
C ILE A 742 -22.93 8.92 -7.66
N ARG A 743 -23.80 8.14 -7.02
CA ARG A 743 -23.71 7.86 -5.60
C ARG A 743 -23.34 6.43 -5.31
N HIS A 744 -22.61 6.19 -4.22
CA HIS A 744 -22.20 4.86 -3.79
C HIS A 744 -23.35 3.87 -3.67
N LYS A 745 -24.51 4.31 -3.18
CA LYS A 745 -25.72 3.47 -3.07
C LYS A 745 -26.20 2.95 -4.44
N GLU A 746 -25.99 3.71 -5.52
CA GLU A 746 -26.38 3.34 -6.89
C GLU A 746 -25.43 2.26 -7.43
N LEU A 747 -24.12 2.37 -7.12
CA LEU A 747 -23.12 1.35 -7.43
C LEU A 747 -23.39 0.04 -6.67
N ARG A 748 -23.54 0.16 -5.35
CA ARG A 748 -23.69 -0.99 -4.45
C ARG A 748 -24.94 -1.81 -4.69
N ALA A 749 -26.00 -1.19 -5.21
CA ALA A 749 -27.26 -1.86 -5.53
C ALA A 749 -27.15 -2.77 -6.77
N GLY A 750 -26.07 -2.66 -7.53
CA GLY A 750 -25.98 -3.22 -8.88
C GLY A 750 -26.71 -2.36 -9.92
N GLY A 751 -26.69 -2.78 -11.18
CA GLY A 751 -27.33 -2.04 -12.26
C GLY A 751 -26.35 -1.59 -13.35
N VAL A 752 -26.69 -0.55 -14.11
CA VAL A 752 -25.92 -0.13 -15.28
C VAL A 752 -25.61 1.35 -15.26
N LEU A 753 -24.34 1.69 -15.30
CA LEU A 753 -23.83 3.02 -15.65
C LEU A 753 -23.52 3.01 -17.16
N ARG A 754 -24.22 3.86 -17.91
CA ARG A 754 -23.95 4.02 -19.34
C ARG A 754 -23.37 5.40 -19.61
N ILE A 755 -22.19 5.43 -20.24
CA ILE A 755 -21.47 6.65 -20.63
C ILE A 755 -21.43 6.68 -22.16
N VAL A 756 -21.91 7.76 -22.74
CA VAL A 756 -21.91 7.96 -24.21
C VAL A 756 -20.82 8.96 -24.55
N MET A 757 -19.88 8.55 -25.38
CA MET A 757 -18.74 9.37 -25.80
C MET A 757 -19.03 10.08 -27.12
N THR A 758 -18.33 11.19 -27.37
CA THR A 758 -18.40 12.02 -28.58
C THR A 758 -17.03 12.63 -28.91
N LYS A 759 -16.89 13.17 -30.12
CA LYS A 759 -15.70 13.90 -30.56
C LYS A 759 -15.50 15.18 -29.75
#